data_253765aa800de3b87822abea2f9458a4
#
_entry.id   253765aa800de3b87822abea2f9458a4
#
_cell.length_a   1.000
_cell.length_b   1.000
_cell.length_c   1.000
_cell.angle_alpha   90.00
_cell.angle_beta   90.00
_cell.angle_gamma   90.00
#
_symmetry.space_group_name_H-M   'P 1'
#
loop_
_entity.id
_entity.type
_entity.pdbx_description
1 polymer ?
#
loop_
_entity_poly.entity_id
_entity_poly.type
_entity_poly.pdbx_seq_one_letter_code
_entity_poly.pdbx_strand_id
1 'polypeptide(L)'
;MHDDICPSGQCTCSGGGTPENGVTAQENAETATTIPTTGMKITKGGDYEIKGDTYTEGITVNASDNDEVTIHIAGNVKFTRDNQVFIWVENAKLVTIENTDNHTVTLNGQHFYDLSTASNGVESVINGGTYIAPGRNMIMVQGTNNTLTLNNVNIQTNTGYAVTTGSNTVYVNGGTFTKTSSRYSEFQNQGHLTLTDVTVTPQVAVDGKTSTIVENYTGAVVEINGGNYKTTNQSCIVNNGTVTINNGTLESEGASCIQNNWGRVEINGGTITSDADCTIKNRGGLRMNGGTVASTNPDAAVIDCNGDFGDTQINGGTIKGGKDGIRLADLGSSEVTLKNAAFENNTQSNIHLGADQTINIKKTFTGTATILTDDPSRGRHITLENEDLSYQNKLKLVSVDPRYIIGYKRGDDGVEYRYLAPANGKIVTAENAKATANIGAGEQELDTTTVVPENTLVTVTANLPEGAEGAEFLGWSAVRDDGKELDWTPARDDPQTITFTMPDCNVTVEALYQGGNGDIDNPSGGSSDVVAGIAAVALTGAAVWGIYETGTGIYRVLNMPGVPMPSNRAGLATLIWEKAGCPEPQTVKSFSDIDDADLHLRQAASWMEEQGLMDDVKENEFRPYRYVTKLQTCLVWDKAKEESLIS
;
A
#
# COMPACT_ATOMS: atom_id res chain seq x y z
N MET A 1 2.21 -32.33 28.94
CA MET A 1 2.44 -33.58 29.64
C MET A 1 2.11 -34.68 28.67
N HIS A 2 3.13 -35.28 28.38
CA HIS A 2 3.53 -36.50 27.73
C HIS A 2 3.48 -36.54 26.20
N ASP A 3 4.71 -36.46 25.76
CA ASP A 3 5.27 -37.01 24.53
C ASP A 3 5.00 -38.53 24.44
N ASP A 4 4.81 -39.01 23.22
CA ASP A 4 5.42 -40.27 22.84
C ASP A 4 5.63 -40.34 21.33
N ILE A 5 6.90 -40.27 20.98
CA ILE A 5 7.51 -40.53 19.68
C ILE A 5 7.63 -42.04 19.53
N CYS A 6 7.24 -42.61 18.41
CA CYS A 6 7.58 -43.97 18.04
C CYS A 6 8.50 -44.00 16.81
N PRO A 7 9.71 -44.57 16.91
CA PRO A 7 10.66 -44.65 15.81
C PRO A 7 10.47 -45.90 14.96
N SER A 8 10.87 -45.75 13.70
CA SER A 8 11.06 -46.78 12.68
C SER A 8 11.60 -48.13 13.19
N GLY A 9 10.98 -49.22 12.78
CA GLY A 9 11.58 -50.56 12.97
C GLY A 9 10.68 -51.70 12.46
N GLN A 10 11.17 -52.40 11.50
CA GLN A 10 10.61 -53.60 10.90
C GLN A 10 10.08 -54.61 11.95
N CYS A 11 8.88 -55.11 11.73
CA CYS A 11 8.41 -56.35 12.34
C CYS A 11 8.15 -57.39 11.24
N THR A 12 9.04 -58.34 11.14
CA THR A 12 8.82 -59.62 10.47
C THR A 12 8.09 -60.56 11.41
N CYS A 13 6.91 -61.02 11.02
CA CYS A 13 6.25 -62.18 11.64
C CYS A 13 6.10 -63.28 10.59
N SER A 14 6.96 -64.28 10.74
CA SER A 14 6.79 -65.60 10.13
C SER A 14 5.78 -66.42 10.93
N GLY A 15 4.72 -66.90 10.30
CA GLY A 15 3.78 -67.86 10.87
C GLY A 15 2.98 -68.49 9.78
N GLY A 16 3.37 -69.68 9.34
CA GLY A 16 2.71 -70.45 8.34
C GLY A 16 1.39 -71.05 8.85
N GLY A 17 0.35 -70.86 8.06
CA GLY A 17 -0.93 -71.55 8.19
C GLY A 17 -1.51 -71.66 6.78
N THR A 18 -1.65 -72.88 6.31
CA THR A 18 -2.32 -73.21 5.04
C THR A 18 -3.74 -72.75 5.04
N PRO A 19 -4.27 -72.08 3.99
CA PRO A 19 -5.67 -71.71 3.91
C PRO A 19 -6.49 -72.88 3.31
N GLU A 20 -7.49 -73.29 4.03
CA GLU A 20 -8.62 -74.02 3.47
C GLU A 20 -9.59 -73.03 2.78
N ASN A 21 -9.87 -73.37 1.55
CA ASN A 21 -11.02 -73.04 0.74
C ASN A 21 -11.56 -71.58 0.76
N GLY A 22 -11.13 -70.87 -0.24
CA GLY A 22 -11.74 -69.60 -0.67
C GLY A 22 -13.19 -69.72 -1.08
N VAL A 23 -14.00 -68.93 -0.43
CA VAL A 23 -15.17 -68.35 -1.07
C VAL A 23 -14.68 -67.05 -1.71
N THR A 24 -14.46 -67.10 -3.03
CA THR A 24 -14.36 -65.90 -3.83
C THR A 24 -15.73 -65.24 -3.77
N ALA A 25 -15.84 -64.15 -2.97
CA ALA A 25 -16.86 -63.18 -3.20
C ALA A 25 -16.54 -62.57 -4.62
N GLN A 26 -17.18 -63.05 -5.65
CA GLN A 26 -17.34 -62.25 -6.84
C GLN A 26 -18.14 -61.01 -6.38
N GLU A 27 -17.46 -59.90 -6.17
CA GLU A 27 -18.12 -58.62 -6.32
C GLU A 27 -18.63 -58.64 -7.77
N ASN A 28 -19.94 -58.85 -7.92
CA ASN A 28 -20.64 -58.50 -9.12
C ASN A 28 -20.49 -56.97 -9.26
N ALA A 29 -19.49 -56.52 -9.99
CA ALA A 29 -19.49 -55.18 -10.51
C ALA A 29 -20.77 -55.09 -11.33
N GLU A 30 -21.81 -54.45 -10.80
CA GLU A 30 -23.00 -54.11 -11.57
C GLU A 30 -22.50 -53.31 -12.79
N THR A 31 -22.67 -53.89 -13.98
CA THR A 31 -22.27 -53.20 -15.21
C THR A 31 -23.17 -51.99 -15.39
N ALA A 32 -22.57 -50.81 -15.48
CA ALA A 32 -23.30 -49.55 -15.63
C ALA A 32 -24.32 -49.63 -16.74
N THR A 33 -25.52 -49.13 -16.48
CA THR A 33 -26.64 -49.11 -17.46
C THR A 33 -26.33 -48.10 -18.56
N THR A 34 -26.18 -48.55 -19.81
CA THR A 34 -25.93 -47.66 -20.95
C THR A 34 -27.15 -46.79 -21.23
N ILE A 35 -26.92 -45.48 -21.27
CA ILE A 35 -27.93 -44.47 -21.62
C ILE A 35 -28.07 -44.40 -23.14
N PRO A 36 -29.29 -44.58 -23.70
CA PRO A 36 -29.49 -44.50 -25.14
C PRO A 36 -29.39 -43.07 -25.66
N THR A 37 -28.99 -42.92 -26.94
CA THR A 37 -28.83 -41.60 -27.59
C THR A 37 -30.14 -40.82 -27.74
N THR A 38 -31.29 -41.49 -27.56
CA THR A 38 -32.65 -40.90 -27.50
C THR A 38 -33.07 -40.43 -26.12
N GLY A 39 -32.10 -40.32 -25.20
CA GLY A 39 -32.36 -39.88 -23.83
C GLY A 39 -32.92 -40.95 -22.91
N MET A 40 -32.98 -40.63 -21.61
CA MET A 40 -33.49 -41.57 -20.58
C MET A 40 -34.01 -40.77 -19.37
N LYS A 41 -35.06 -41.33 -18.74
CA LYS A 41 -35.47 -40.91 -17.40
C LYS A 41 -34.93 -41.92 -16.37
N ILE A 42 -33.99 -41.44 -15.53
CA ILE A 42 -33.40 -42.21 -14.44
C ILE A 42 -34.29 -42.02 -13.21
N THR A 43 -34.84 -43.13 -12.68
CA THR A 43 -35.78 -43.13 -11.56
C THR A 43 -35.28 -43.94 -10.36
N LYS A 44 -34.05 -44.42 -10.41
CA LYS A 44 -33.40 -45.22 -9.35
C LYS A 44 -31.93 -44.89 -9.25
N GLY A 45 -31.37 -45.06 -8.08
CA GLY A 45 -29.93 -45.03 -7.86
C GLY A 45 -29.19 -46.08 -8.67
N GLY A 46 -27.89 -45.90 -8.85
CA GLY A 46 -26.99 -46.82 -9.55
C GLY A 46 -26.09 -46.15 -10.57
N ASP A 47 -25.34 -46.95 -11.30
CA ASP A 47 -24.38 -46.52 -12.30
C ASP A 47 -24.94 -46.54 -13.71
N TYR A 48 -24.74 -45.47 -14.42
CA TYR A 48 -25.19 -45.23 -15.79
C TYR A 48 -23.97 -44.80 -16.65
N GLU A 49 -24.01 -45.15 -17.93
CA GLU A 49 -22.93 -44.85 -18.85
C GLU A 49 -23.41 -44.09 -20.10
N ILE A 50 -22.80 -42.97 -20.38
CA ILE A 50 -22.92 -42.22 -21.63
C ILE A 50 -21.75 -42.62 -22.53
N LYS A 51 -22.03 -43.43 -23.58
CA LYS A 51 -21.00 -43.75 -24.59
C LYS A 51 -20.78 -42.57 -25.55
N GLY A 52 -19.58 -42.47 -26.08
CA GLY A 52 -19.26 -41.45 -27.07
C GLY A 52 -20.16 -41.57 -28.31
N ASP A 53 -21.06 -40.61 -28.55
CA ASP A 53 -21.97 -40.56 -29.69
C ASP A 53 -22.72 -39.22 -29.77
N THR A 54 -23.62 -39.13 -30.74
CA THR A 54 -24.52 -37.99 -30.92
C THR A 54 -25.88 -38.27 -30.23
N TYR A 55 -26.19 -37.50 -29.21
CA TYR A 55 -27.42 -37.55 -28.44
C TYR A 55 -28.44 -36.54 -28.98
N THR A 56 -29.70 -36.98 -29.15
CA THR A 56 -30.83 -36.19 -29.70
C THR A 56 -31.82 -35.80 -28.62
N GLU A 57 -31.80 -36.44 -27.47
CA GLU A 57 -32.65 -36.13 -26.30
C GLU A 57 -31.81 -36.09 -25.03
N GLY A 58 -32.26 -35.31 -24.03
CA GLY A 58 -31.64 -35.18 -22.75
C GLY A 58 -31.88 -36.32 -21.78
N ILE A 59 -31.20 -36.28 -20.67
CA ILE A 59 -31.31 -37.21 -19.54
C ILE A 59 -32.03 -36.48 -18.42
N THR A 60 -33.09 -37.10 -17.87
CA THR A 60 -33.76 -36.59 -16.67
C THR A 60 -33.49 -37.52 -15.50
N VAL A 61 -32.91 -36.96 -14.43
CA VAL A 61 -32.72 -37.64 -13.15
C VAL A 61 -33.86 -37.26 -12.20
N ASN A 62 -34.65 -38.23 -11.83
CA ASN A 62 -35.75 -38.08 -10.90
C ASN A 62 -35.86 -39.35 -10.05
N ALA A 63 -34.83 -39.57 -9.27
CA ALA A 63 -34.71 -40.69 -8.35
C ALA A 63 -35.27 -40.30 -6.96
N SER A 64 -35.21 -41.20 -5.98
CA SER A 64 -35.66 -40.85 -4.63
C SER A 64 -34.61 -40.02 -3.88
N ASP A 65 -35.04 -39.31 -2.82
CA ASP A 65 -34.16 -38.48 -1.96
C ASP A 65 -33.06 -39.28 -1.22
N ASN A 66 -33.12 -40.60 -1.32
CA ASN A 66 -32.10 -41.50 -0.76
C ASN A 66 -31.21 -42.16 -1.84
N ASP A 67 -31.50 -41.93 -3.10
CA ASP A 67 -30.81 -42.55 -4.22
C ASP A 67 -29.58 -41.75 -4.64
N GLU A 68 -28.50 -42.45 -4.89
CA GLU A 68 -27.27 -41.94 -5.47
C GLU A 68 -27.16 -42.40 -6.92
N VAL A 69 -26.97 -41.46 -7.84
CA VAL A 69 -26.88 -41.68 -9.27
C VAL A 69 -25.49 -41.30 -9.76
N THR A 70 -24.77 -42.23 -10.35
CA THR A 70 -23.50 -41.97 -11.01
C THR A 70 -23.64 -42.10 -12.53
N ILE A 71 -23.22 -41.09 -13.28
CA ILE A 71 -23.24 -41.09 -14.74
C ILE A 71 -21.78 -40.98 -15.24
N HIS A 72 -21.29 -42.03 -15.84
CA HIS A 72 -19.94 -42.10 -16.43
C HIS A 72 -20.00 -41.63 -17.90
N ILE A 73 -19.14 -40.68 -18.24
CA ILE A 73 -18.93 -40.22 -19.63
C ILE A 73 -17.72 -40.96 -20.18
N ALA A 74 -18.01 -42.00 -20.98
CA ALA A 74 -17.01 -42.95 -21.49
C ALA A 74 -16.53 -42.65 -22.92
N GLY A 75 -16.84 -41.48 -23.45
CA GLY A 75 -16.38 -41.04 -24.78
C GLY A 75 -16.86 -39.66 -25.13
N ASN A 76 -16.34 -39.11 -26.23
CA ASN A 76 -16.75 -37.79 -26.70
C ASN A 76 -18.24 -37.75 -27.07
N VAL A 77 -18.95 -36.76 -26.59
CA VAL A 77 -20.40 -36.60 -26.75
C VAL A 77 -20.73 -35.36 -27.56
N LYS A 78 -21.71 -35.48 -28.44
CA LYS A 78 -22.35 -34.35 -29.11
C LYS A 78 -23.84 -34.33 -28.80
N PHE A 79 -24.32 -33.26 -28.15
CA PHE A 79 -25.76 -33.06 -27.91
C PHE A 79 -26.30 -32.06 -28.93
N THR A 80 -27.30 -32.47 -29.70
CA THR A 80 -27.75 -31.72 -30.89
C THR A 80 -29.11 -31.07 -30.78
N ARG A 81 -29.83 -31.30 -29.67
CA ARG A 81 -31.16 -30.75 -29.52
C ARG A 81 -31.18 -29.31 -29.09
N ASP A 82 -31.76 -28.45 -29.89
CA ASP A 82 -31.92 -27.04 -29.56
C ASP A 82 -32.89 -26.82 -28.41
N ASN A 83 -32.57 -25.87 -27.52
CA ASN A 83 -33.39 -25.41 -26.41
C ASN A 83 -33.72 -26.47 -25.32
N GLN A 84 -32.91 -27.52 -25.19
CA GLN A 84 -33.01 -28.50 -24.12
C GLN A 84 -31.74 -28.61 -23.29
N VAL A 85 -31.92 -29.09 -22.05
CA VAL A 85 -30.85 -29.43 -21.13
C VAL A 85 -30.36 -30.85 -21.45
N PHE A 86 -29.04 -31.07 -21.41
CA PHE A 86 -28.50 -32.41 -21.64
C PHE A 86 -28.74 -33.31 -20.41
N ILE A 87 -28.43 -32.81 -19.18
CA ILE A 87 -28.69 -33.52 -17.93
C ILE A 87 -29.57 -32.63 -17.04
N TRP A 88 -30.82 -32.97 -16.89
CA TRP A 88 -31.81 -32.30 -16.08
C TRP A 88 -32.07 -33.08 -14.80
N VAL A 89 -31.81 -32.47 -13.63
CA VAL A 89 -31.97 -33.12 -12.33
C VAL A 89 -33.18 -32.53 -11.61
N GLU A 90 -34.17 -33.35 -11.40
CA GLU A 90 -35.39 -33.01 -10.65
C GLU A 90 -35.25 -33.42 -9.18
N ASN A 91 -34.76 -34.64 -8.92
CA ASN A 91 -34.58 -35.18 -7.59
C ASN A 91 -33.56 -36.31 -7.53
N ALA A 92 -32.75 -36.34 -6.47
CA ALA A 92 -31.89 -37.42 -6.01
C ALA A 92 -31.23 -36.96 -4.69
N LYS A 93 -30.61 -37.87 -3.95
CA LYS A 93 -29.72 -37.52 -2.85
C LYS A 93 -28.40 -36.92 -3.39
N LEU A 94 -27.79 -37.69 -4.30
CA LEU A 94 -26.51 -37.33 -4.91
C LEU A 94 -26.52 -37.68 -6.39
N VAL A 95 -26.03 -36.77 -7.23
CA VAL A 95 -25.75 -37.00 -8.65
C VAL A 95 -24.28 -36.79 -8.92
N THR A 96 -23.56 -37.80 -9.34
CA THR A 96 -22.15 -37.73 -9.71
C THR A 96 -21.98 -37.88 -11.23
N ILE A 97 -21.31 -36.96 -11.85
CA ILE A 97 -20.89 -37.06 -13.24
C ILE A 97 -19.36 -37.34 -13.26
N GLU A 98 -18.99 -38.51 -13.76
CA GLU A 98 -17.61 -38.94 -13.86
C GLU A 98 -17.09 -38.79 -15.29
N ASN A 99 -16.17 -37.86 -15.54
CA ASN A 99 -15.51 -37.65 -16.82
C ASN A 99 -13.99 -37.54 -16.61
N THR A 100 -13.46 -38.49 -15.90
CA THR A 100 -12.04 -38.52 -15.45
C THR A 100 -11.05 -38.67 -16.61
N ASP A 101 -11.47 -39.32 -17.70
CA ASP A 101 -10.67 -39.44 -18.93
C ASP A 101 -10.69 -38.18 -19.82
N ASN A 102 -11.31 -37.11 -19.30
CA ASN A 102 -11.38 -35.78 -19.91
C ASN A 102 -12.00 -35.77 -21.32
N HIS A 103 -13.04 -36.56 -21.52
CA HIS A 103 -13.80 -36.57 -22.76
C HIS A 103 -14.51 -35.23 -23.01
N THR A 104 -14.70 -34.90 -24.29
CA THR A 104 -15.34 -33.65 -24.70
C THR A 104 -16.82 -33.84 -24.87
N VAL A 105 -17.63 -33.00 -24.21
CA VAL A 105 -19.09 -32.88 -24.40
C VAL A 105 -19.37 -31.56 -25.12
N THR A 106 -19.82 -31.67 -26.37
CA THR A 106 -20.18 -30.52 -27.22
C THR A 106 -21.70 -30.36 -27.26
N LEU A 107 -22.20 -29.18 -26.93
CA LEU A 107 -23.61 -28.87 -26.85
C LEU A 107 -24.02 -27.92 -27.98
N ASN A 108 -25.12 -28.26 -28.67
CA ASN A 108 -25.90 -27.30 -29.45
C ASN A 108 -27.21 -26.92 -28.69
N GLY A 109 -27.45 -27.59 -27.56
CA GLY A 109 -28.60 -27.38 -26.68
C GLY A 109 -28.47 -26.16 -25.78
N GLN A 110 -29.29 -26.12 -24.75
CA GLN A 110 -29.37 -24.99 -23.84
C GLN A 110 -28.31 -25.05 -22.74
N HIS A 111 -28.32 -26.11 -21.94
CA HIS A 111 -27.38 -26.31 -20.82
C HIS A 111 -26.79 -27.71 -20.84
N PHE A 112 -25.61 -27.87 -20.29
CA PHE A 112 -25.06 -29.21 -20.03
C PHE A 112 -25.75 -29.84 -18.82
N TYR A 113 -25.81 -29.10 -17.71
CA TYR A 113 -26.31 -29.55 -16.43
C TYR A 113 -27.24 -28.52 -15.83
N ASP A 114 -28.39 -28.92 -15.36
CA ASP A 114 -29.35 -28.03 -14.74
C ASP A 114 -30.03 -28.73 -13.56
N LEU A 115 -29.90 -28.16 -12.37
CA LEU A 115 -30.71 -28.49 -11.21
C LEU A 115 -32.02 -27.75 -11.32
N SER A 116 -33.10 -28.51 -11.43
CA SER A 116 -34.48 -28.03 -11.64
C SER A 116 -34.92 -27.03 -10.55
N THR A 117 -35.81 -26.12 -10.89
CA THR A 117 -36.48 -25.26 -9.91
C THR A 117 -37.26 -26.04 -8.85
N ALA A 118 -37.63 -27.31 -9.11
CA ALA A 118 -38.28 -28.20 -8.16
C ALA A 118 -37.29 -28.95 -7.24
N SER A 119 -36.01 -28.98 -7.56
CA SER A 119 -35.01 -29.69 -6.76
C SER A 119 -34.80 -29.02 -5.40
N ASN A 120 -34.61 -29.83 -4.36
CA ASN A 120 -34.36 -29.36 -3.02
C ASN A 120 -33.41 -30.29 -2.27
N GLY A 121 -32.27 -29.77 -1.83
CA GLY A 121 -31.27 -30.52 -1.07
C GLY A 121 -30.49 -31.55 -1.90
N VAL A 122 -30.47 -31.42 -3.23
CA VAL A 122 -29.68 -32.31 -4.08
C VAL A 122 -28.18 -31.93 -4.00
N GLU A 123 -27.37 -32.93 -3.74
CA GLU A 123 -25.92 -32.83 -3.89
C GLU A 123 -25.52 -33.26 -5.31
N SER A 124 -24.60 -32.52 -5.92
CA SER A 124 -24.10 -32.82 -7.25
C SER A 124 -22.60 -32.66 -7.33
N VAL A 125 -21.92 -33.59 -7.99
CA VAL A 125 -20.48 -33.58 -8.21
C VAL A 125 -20.19 -33.80 -9.69
N ILE A 126 -19.36 -32.98 -10.31
CA ILE A 126 -18.89 -33.17 -11.69
C ILE A 126 -17.38 -33.25 -11.66
N ASN A 127 -16.84 -34.40 -12.01
CA ASN A 127 -15.41 -34.69 -11.96
C ASN A 127 -14.82 -34.71 -13.38
N GLY A 128 -13.91 -33.77 -13.66
CA GLY A 128 -13.17 -33.68 -14.92
C GLY A 128 -14.00 -33.32 -16.13
N GLY A 129 -13.43 -33.51 -17.31
CA GLY A 129 -14.08 -33.32 -18.60
C GLY A 129 -13.93 -31.92 -19.20
N THR A 130 -14.17 -31.89 -20.51
CA THR A 130 -14.22 -30.66 -21.30
C THR A 130 -15.63 -30.45 -21.84
N TYR A 131 -16.23 -29.30 -21.52
CA TYR A 131 -17.63 -28.98 -21.84
C TYR A 131 -17.69 -27.73 -22.71
N ILE A 132 -18.24 -27.84 -23.92
CA ILE A 132 -18.27 -26.77 -24.93
C ILE A 132 -19.71 -26.42 -25.27
N ALA A 133 -20.14 -25.18 -24.97
CA ALA A 133 -21.47 -24.68 -25.33
C ALA A 133 -21.37 -23.37 -26.12
N PRO A 134 -21.65 -23.38 -27.42
CA PRO A 134 -21.50 -22.18 -28.26
C PRO A 134 -22.59 -21.11 -28.03
N GLY A 135 -23.70 -21.40 -27.37
CA GLY A 135 -24.83 -20.50 -27.43
C GLY A 135 -25.57 -20.10 -26.15
N ARG A 136 -25.35 -20.75 -24.99
CA ARG A 136 -26.13 -20.49 -23.76
C ARG A 136 -25.35 -20.83 -22.49
N ASN A 137 -26.02 -20.73 -21.33
CA ASN A 137 -25.44 -21.10 -20.06
C ASN A 137 -25.00 -22.56 -20.06
N MET A 138 -23.89 -22.86 -19.42
CA MET A 138 -23.37 -24.23 -19.35
C MET A 138 -24.00 -25.00 -18.19
N ILE A 139 -23.97 -24.44 -17.00
CA ILE A 139 -24.46 -25.06 -15.77
C ILE A 139 -25.38 -24.08 -15.06
N MET A 140 -26.57 -24.56 -14.69
CA MET A 140 -27.55 -23.82 -13.90
C MET A 140 -27.88 -24.56 -12.61
N VAL A 141 -27.75 -23.86 -11.47
CA VAL A 141 -28.17 -24.41 -10.19
C VAL A 141 -29.36 -23.64 -9.70
N GLN A 142 -30.55 -24.25 -9.93
CA GLN A 142 -31.86 -23.71 -9.52
C GLN A 142 -32.37 -24.48 -8.29
N GLY A 143 -33.64 -24.26 -7.92
CA GLY A 143 -34.22 -24.87 -6.74
C GLY A 143 -33.69 -24.30 -5.44
N THR A 144 -33.71 -25.07 -4.37
CA THR A 144 -33.35 -24.63 -3.02
C THR A 144 -32.42 -25.62 -2.30
N ASN A 145 -31.52 -25.10 -1.49
CA ASN A 145 -30.60 -25.89 -0.65
C ASN A 145 -29.73 -26.90 -1.43
N ASN A 146 -29.54 -26.70 -2.73
CA ASN A 146 -28.72 -27.58 -3.54
C ASN A 146 -27.27 -27.23 -3.44
N THR A 147 -26.39 -28.24 -3.58
CA THR A 147 -24.93 -28.08 -3.61
C THR A 147 -24.41 -28.69 -4.89
N LEU A 148 -23.55 -27.91 -5.60
CA LEU A 148 -22.81 -28.39 -6.75
C LEU A 148 -21.31 -28.27 -6.50
N THR A 149 -20.58 -29.34 -6.74
CA THR A 149 -19.11 -29.37 -6.73
C THR A 149 -18.56 -29.67 -8.10
N LEU A 150 -17.70 -28.80 -8.62
CA LEU A 150 -17.00 -28.98 -9.89
C LEU A 150 -15.52 -29.24 -9.59
N ASN A 151 -15.00 -30.37 -10.01
CA ASN A 151 -13.61 -30.75 -9.78
C ASN A 151 -12.85 -30.85 -11.12
N ASN A 152 -11.88 -29.95 -11.34
CA ASN A 152 -10.99 -29.94 -12.52
C ASN A 152 -11.74 -29.96 -13.87
N VAL A 153 -12.83 -29.22 -13.96
CA VAL A 153 -13.64 -29.12 -15.19
C VAL A 153 -13.08 -28.07 -16.13
N ASN A 154 -13.15 -28.34 -17.46
CA ASN A 154 -12.81 -27.36 -18.48
C ASN A 154 -14.08 -26.90 -19.19
N ILE A 155 -14.44 -25.64 -19.02
CA ILE A 155 -15.67 -25.08 -19.58
C ILE A 155 -15.34 -24.02 -20.63
N GLN A 156 -15.93 -24.18 -21.83
CA GLN A 156 -15.87 -23.21 -22.92
C GLN A 156 -17.27 -22.75 -23.29
N THR A 157 -17.56 -21.48 -23.07
CA THR A 157 -18.83 -20.87 -23.46
C THR A 157 -18.62 -19.76 -24.48
N ASN A 158 -19.68 -19.39 -25.18
CA ASN A 158 -19.65 -18.22 -26.07
C ASN A 158 -20.56 -17.13 -25.50
N THR A 159 -21.89 -17.31 -25.44
CA THR A 159 -22.84 -16.25 -25.15
C THR A 159 -23.63 -16.44 -23.84
N GLY A 160 -23.33 -17.41 -23.01
CA GLY A 160 -24.02 -17.65 -21.73
C GLY A 160 -23.06 -17.56 -20.53
N TYR A 161 -23.59 -17.74 -19.37
CA TYR A 161 -22.78 -17.95 -18.16
C TYR A 161 -22.14 -19.35 -18.19
N ALA A 162 -20.93 -19.48 -17.70
CA ALA A 162 -20.38 -20.81 -17.45
C ALA A 162 -21.12 -21.49 -16.29
N VAL A 163 -21.37 -20.76 -15.21
CA VAL A 163 -22.11 -21.24 -14.05
C VAL A 163 -23.03 -20.14 -13.51
N THR A 164 -24.29 -20.51 -13.21
CA THR A 164 -25.18 -19.68 -12.41
C THR A 164 -25.54 -20.44 -11.13
N THR A 165 -25.40 -19.78 -9.97
CA THR A 165 -25.59 -20.45 -8.68
C THR A 165 -27.02 -20.43 -8.17
N GLY A 166 -27.91 -19.55 -8.71
CA GLY A 166 -29.14 -19.27 -8.01
C GLY A 166 -28.90 -18.94 -6.54
N SER A 167 -29.81 -19.29 -5.65
CA SER A 167 -29.65 -19.14 -4.20
C SER A 167 -28.97 -20.36 -3.52
N ASN A 168 -28.18 -21.10 -4.27
CA ASN A 168 -27.57 -22.36 -3.86
C ASN A 168 -26.05 -22.22 -3.60
N THR A 169 -25.42 -23.34 -3.25
CA THR A 169 -23.98 -23.39 -2.98
C THR A 169 -23.25 -24.08 -4.12
N VAL A 170 -22.19 -23.44 -4.62
CA VAL A 170 -21.33 -23.99 -5.68
C VAL A 170 -19.87 -23.92 -5.28
N TYR A 171 -19.21 -25.05 -5.35
CA TYR A 171 -17.75 -25.19 -5.18
C TYR A 171 -17.10 -25.49 -6.52
N VAL A 172 -16.07 -24.76 -6.88
CA VAL A 172 -15.26 -24.99 -8.08
C VAL A 172 -13.81 -25.19 -7.65
N ASN A 173 -13.33 -26.41 -7.82
CA ASN A 173 -11.99 -26.84 -7.41
C ASN A 173 -11.13 -27.13 -8.64
N GLY A 174 -10.25 -26.21 -9.00
CA GLY A 174 -9.42 -26.29 -10.21
C GLY A 174 -10.22 -26.12 -11.50
N GLY A 175 -9.57 -26.47 -12.61
CA GLY A 175 -10.16 -26.38 -13.94
C GLY A 175 -9.96 -25.04 -14.63
N THR A 176 -10.44 -24.99 -15.87
CA THR A 176 -10.26 -23.84 -16.77
C THR A 176 -11.59 -23.36 -17.33
N PHE A 177 -11.81 -22.06 -17.27
CA PHE A 177 -13.01 -21.41 -17.82
C PHE A 177 -12.59 -20.43 -18.92
N THR A 178 -13.21 -20.58 -20.09
CA THR A 178 -12.92 -19.76 -21.28
C THR A 178 -14.21 -19.33 -21.96
N LYS A 179 -14.29 -18.07 -22.33
CA LYS A 179 -15.40 -17.51 -23.07
C LYS A 179 -14.93 -16.67 -24.25
N THR A 180 -15.71 -16.64 -25.32
CA THR A 180 -15.41 -15.89 -26.54
C THR A 180 -16.30 -14.67 -26.76
N SER A 181 -17.17 -14.34 -25.81
CA SER A 181 -18.08 -13.19 -25.84
C SER A 181 -17.94 -12.33 -24.59
N SER A 182 -18.08 -11.02 -24.74
CA SER A 182 -18.08 -10.08 -23.63
C SER A 182 -19.44 -9.90 -22.94
N ARG A 183 -20.51 -10.56 -23.43
CA ARG A 183 -21.89 -10.21 -23.07
C ARG A 183 -22.32 -10.59 -21.65
N TYR A 184 -21.84 -11.70 -21.11
CA TYR A 184 -22.22 -12.22 -19.79
C TYR A 184 -20.96 -12.57 -19.01
N SER A 185 -21.03 -12.63 -17.68
CA SER A 185 -19.92 -13.09 -16.83
C SER A 185 -19.65 -14.60 -16.98
N GLU A 186 -18.51 -15.07 -16.51
CA GLU A 186 -18.28 -16.52 -16.36
C GLU A 186 -19.18 -17.09 -15.26
N PHE A 187 -19.18 -16.43 -14.10
CA PHE A 187 -19.97 -16.82 -12.93
C PHE A 187 -21.01 -15.75 -12.60
N GLN A 188 -22.27 -16.13 -12.60
CA GLN A 188 -23.35 -15.33 -12.04
C GLN A 188 -23.71 -15.89 -10.68
N ASN A 189 -23.36 -15.15 -9.62
CA ASN A 189 -23.60 -15.61 -8.26
C ASN A 189 -24.75 -14.87 -7.57
N GLN A 190 -25.75 -15.62 -7.16
CA GLN A 190 -26.87 -15.16 -6.34
C GLN A 190 -26.97 -15.93 -5.00
N GLY A 191 -26.07 -16.90 -4.77
CA GLY A 191 -25.98 -17.73 -3.58
C GLY A 191 -24.56 -17.73 -2.98
N HIS A 192 -24.00 -18.90 -2.81
CA HIS A 192 -22.63 -19.09 -2.35
C HIS A 192 -21.77 -19.70 -3.45
N LEU A 193 -20.65 -19.02 -3.79
CA LEU A 193 -19.69 -19.48 -4.78
C LEU A 193 -18.29 -19.51 -4.15
N THR A 194 -17.66 -20.67 -4.15
CA THR A 194 -16.26 -20.83 -3.75
C THR A 194 -15.42 -21.25 -4.95
N LEU A 195 -14.38 -20.50 -5.25
CA LEU A 195 -13.41 -20.75 -6.32
C LEU A 195 -12.05 -21.08 -5.70
N THR A 196 -11.57 -22.30 -5.92
CA THR A 196 -10.29 -22.78 -5.40
C THR A 196 -9.39 -23.17 -6.56
N ASP A 197 -8.25 -22.49 -6.72
CA ASP A 197 -7.23 -22.75 -7.76
C ASP A 197 -7.77 -22.79 -9.20
N VAL A 198 -8.77 -21.98 -9.49
CA VAL A 198 -9.43 -21.90 -10.79
C VAL A 198 -8.65 -21.02 -11.75
N THR A 199 -8.58 -21.39 -13.03
CA THR A 199 -8.03 -20.55 -14.09
C THR A 199 -9.16 -20.03 -14.98
N VAL A 200 -9.27 -18.69 -15.08
CA VAL A 200 -10.25 -18.03 -15.94
C VAL A 200 -9.53 -17.09 -16.89
N THR A 201 -9.56 -17.44 -18.18
CA THR A 201 -8.88 -16.71 -19.26
C THR A 201 -9.84 -16.51 -20.43
N PRO A 202 -10.83 -15.61 -20.32
CA PRO A 202 -11.74 -15.36 -21.41
C PRO A 202 -11.00 -14.76 -22.62
N GLN A 203 -11.42 -15.15 -23.82
CA GLN A 203 -10.87 -14.61 -25.05
C GLN A 203 -11.45 -13.21 -25.32
N VAL A 204 -10.63 -12.34 -25.90
CA VAL A 204 -11.08 -11.01 -26.30
C VAL A 204 -12.09 -11.13 -27.43
N ALA A 205 -13.30 -10.62 -27.23
CA ALA A 205 -14.37 -10.62 -28.21
C ALA A 205 -14.14 -9.57 -29.34
N VAL A 206 -15.01 -9.57 -30.35
CA VAL A 206 -14.92 -8.67 -31.51
C VAL A 206 -15.02 -7.19 -31.11
N ASP A 207 -15.66 -6.88 -29.98
CA ASP A 207 -15.75 -5.52 -29.42
C ASP A 207 -14.51 -5.09 -28.60
N GLY A 208 -13.46 -5.89 -28.59
CA GLY A 208 -12.22 -5.61 -27.89
C GLY A 208 -12.28 -5.84 -26.37
N LYS A 209 -13.31 -6.55 -25.89
CA LYS A 209 -13.50 -6.84 -24.46
C LYS A 209 -13.51 -8.34 -24.20
N THR A 210 -13.19 -8.72 -22.96
CA THR A 210 -13.50 -10.05 -22.45
C THR A 210 -14.84 -10.02 -21.70
N SER A 211 -15.27 -11.15 -21.14
CA SER A 211 -16.34 -11.17 -20.14
C SER A 211 -15.82 -10.68 -18.79
N THR A 212 -16.71 -10.19 -17.93
CA THR A 212 -16.49 -10.13 -16.47
C THR A 212 -16.41 -11.57 -15.95
N ILE A 213 -15.56 -11.82 -14.95
CA ILE A 213 -15.44 -13.17 -14.41
C ILE A 213 -16.58 -13.45 -13.42
N VAL A 214 -16.71 -12.62 -12.39
CA VAL A 214 -17.77 -12.82 -11.37
C VAL A 214 -18.69 -11.60 -11.29
N GLU A 215 -19.97 -11.81 -11.50
CA GLU A 215 -21.04 -10.91 -11.07
C GLU A 215 -21.65 -11.43 -9.77
N ASN A 216 -21.39 -10.72 -8.67
CA ASN A 216 -21.86 -11.07 -7.34
C ASN A 216 -23.04 -10.18 -6.93
N TYR A 217 -24.20 -10.76 -6.76
CA TYR A 217 -25.46 -10.06 -6.49
C TYR A 217 -25.63 -9.75 -4.99
N THR A 218 -26.58 -8.88 -4.68
CA THR A 218 -26.91 -8.50 -3.31
C THR A 218 -27.30 -9.73 -2.48
N GLY A 219 -26.68 -9.87 -1.31
CA GLY A 219 -26.90 -11.00 -0.39
C GLY A 219 -26.09 -12.25 -0.73
N ALA A 220 -25.49 -12.32 -1.92
CA ALA A 220 -24.65 -13.44 -2.32
C ALA A 220 -23.22 -13.34 -1.78
N VAL A 221 -22.57 -14.50 -1.68
CA VAL A 221 -21.20 -14.63 -1.12
C VAL A 221 -20.29 -15.30 -2.15
N VAL A 222 -19.10 -14.71 -2.35
CA VAL A 222 -18.02 -15.29 -3.14
C VAL A 222 -16.78 -15.44 -2.29
N GLU A 223 -16.14 -16.58 -2.40
CA GLU A 223 -14.84 -16.86 -1.79
C GLU A 223 -13.83 -17.31 -2.87
N ILE A 224 -12.66 -16.67 -2.92
CA ILE A 224 -11.58 -16.99 -3.85
C ILE A 224 -10.37 -17.46 -3.05
N ASN A 225 -10.00 -18.72 -3.23
CA ASN A 225 -8.95 -19.42 -2.47
C ASN A 225 -7.73 -19.78 -3.35
N GLY A 226 -7.45 -18.99 -4.37
CA GLY A 226 -6.34 -19.21 -5.29
C GLY A 226 -6.76 -19.06 -6.74
N GLY A 227 -5.86 -19.43 -7.65
CA GLY A 227 -6.12 -19.42 -9.09
C GLY A 227 -5.68 -18.14 -9.81
N ASN A 228 -5.98 -18.10 -11.11
CA ASN A 228 -5.59 -17.02 -12.01
C ASN A 228 -6.81 -16.50 -12.78
N TYR A 229 -7.05 -15.21 -12.68
CA TYR A 229 -8.21 -14.53 -13.22
C TYR A 229 -7.75 -13.34 -14.06
N LYS A 230 -7.96 -13.38 -15.37
CA LYS A 230 -7.51 -12.30 -16.27
C LYS A 230 -8.65 -11.78 -17.13
N THR A 231 -8.76 -10.45 -17.27
CA THR A 231 -9.74 -9.77 -18.14
C THR A 231 -9.09 -8.67 -18.98
N THR A 232 -9.77 -8.28 -20.06
CA THR A 232 -9.39 -7.10 -20.87
C THR A 232 -10.63 -6.23 -21.10
N ASN A 233 -10.52 -4.94 -20.77
CA ASN A 233 -11.58 -3.93 -20.84
C ASN A 233 -12.86 -4.31 -20.04
N GLN A 234 -12.74 -5.18 -19.05
CA GLN A 234 -13.78 -5.57 -18.10
C GLN A 234 -13.17 -5.86 -16.73
N SER A 235 -13.99 -5.76 -15.69
CA SER A 235 -13.56 -6.08 -14.33
C SER A 235 -13.53 -7.61 -14.11
N CYS A 236 -12.58 -8.09 -13.31
CA CYS A 236 -12.63 -9.47 -12.81
C CYS A 236 -13.85 -9.68 -11.94
N ILE A 237 -14.17 -8.73 -11.07
CA ILE A 237 -15.28 -8.83 -10.13
C ILE A 237 -16.13 -7.55 -10.16
N VAL A 238 -17.44 -7.73 -10.34
CA VAL A 238 -18.47 -6.71 -10.06
C VAL A 238 -19.26 -7.17 -8.84
N ASN A 239 -19.14 -6.42 -7.74
CA ASN A 239 -19.66 -6.84 -6.44
C ASN A 239 -20.78 -5.95 -5.90
N ASN A 240 -21.89 -6.58 -5.56
CA ASN A 240 -23.00 -6.01 -4.80
C ASN A 240 -23.34 -6.83 -3.53
N GLY A 241 -22.65 -7.96 -3.31
CA GLY A 241 -22.76 -8.85 -2.16
C GLY A 241 -21.52 -8.85 -1.28
N THR A 242 -21.07 -10.02 -0.87
CA THR A 242 -19.81 -10.19 -0.12
C THR A 242 -18.82 -10.97 -0.95
N VAL A 243 -17.58 -10.46 -1.03
CA VAL A 243 -16.45 -11.14 -1.69
C VAL A 243 -15.29 -11.24 -0.71
N THR A 244 -14.74 -12.43 -0.55
CA THR A 244 -13.51 -12.68 0.22
C THR A 244 -12.44 -13.24 -0.72
N ILE A 245 -11.28 -12.59 -0.76
CA ILE A 245 -10.12 -13.02 -1.54
C ILE A 245 -9.04 -13.46 -0.56
N ASN A 246 -8.85 -14.76 -0.43
CA ASN A 246 -7.84 -15.34 0.46
C ASN A 246 -6.48 -15.46 -0.24
N ASN A 247 -6.48 -15.75 -1.53
CA ASN A 247 -5.29 -15.87 -2.36
C ASN A 247 -5.67 -15.78 -3.85
N GLY A 248 -4.67 -15.83 -4.75
CA GLY A 248 -4.84 -15.85 -6.20
C GLY A 248 -4.31 -14.59 -6.88
N THR A 249 -4.33 -14.60 -8.20
CA THR A 249 -3.94 -13.47 -9.04
C THR A 249 -5.14 -13.01 -9.84
N LEU A 250 -5.53 -11.75 -9.65
CA LEU A 250 -6.59 -11.09 -10.41
C LEU A 250 -5.95 -9.95 -11.22
N GLU A 251 -6.12 -9.99 -12.51
CA GLU A 251 -5.55 -9.02 -13.46
C GLU A 251 -6.62 -8.49 -14.42
N SER A 252 -6.69 -7.18 -14.55
CA SER A 252 -7.55 -6.53 -15.55
C SER A 252 -6.75 -5.53 -16.36
N GLU A 253 -6.86 -5.60 -17.67
CA GLU A 253 -6.32 -4.62 -18.62
C GLU A 253 -7.46 -3.71 -19.07
N GLY A 254 -7.28 -2.38 -18.98
CA GLY A 254 -8.23 -1.38 -19.45
C GLY A 254 -9.48 -1.15 -18.58
N ALA A 255 -9.65 -1.88 -17.47
CA ALA A 255 -10.74 -1.67 -16.52
C ALA A 255 -10.29 -1.90 -15.08
N SER A 256 -11.00 -1.35 -14.10
CA SER A 256 -10.76 -1.64 -12.69
C SER A 256 -10.92 -3.14 -12.43
N CYS A 257 -9.95 -3.76 -11.77
CA CYS A 257 -10.00 -5.20 -11.51
C CYS A 257 -11.20 -5.58 -10.63
N ILE A 258 -11.49 -4.77 -9.62
CA ILE A 258 -12.66 -4.93 -8.74
C ILE A 258 -13.51 -3.66 -8.77
N GLN A 259 -14.79 -3.81 -9.13
CA GLN A 259 -15.83 -2.81 -8.94
C GLN A 259 -16.71 -3.21 -7.75
N ASN A 260 -16.51 -2.59 -6.61
CA ASN A 260 -17.34 -2.78 -5.43
C ASN A 260 -18.39 -1.67 -5.37
N ASN A 261 -19.60 -1.96 -5.81
CA ASN A 261 -20.66 -0.94 -5.91
C ASN A 261 -21.36 -0.70 -4.56
N TRP A 262 -21.90 -1.76 -3.93
CA TRP A 262 -22.73 -1.66 -2.72
C TRP A 262 -22.37 -2.74 -1.70
N GLY A 263 -21.51 -3.66 -2.10
CA GLY A 263 -21.18 -4.85 -1.33
C GLY A 263 -20.01 -4.63 -0.39
N ARG A 264 -19.52 -5.74 0.11
CA ARG A 264 -18.29 -5.80 0.94
C ARG A 264 -17.24 -6.64 0.25
N VAL A 265 -16.02 -6.13 0.21
CA VAL A 265 -14.84 -6.85 -0.25
C VAL A 265 -13.86 -7.02 0.90
N GLU A 266 -13.38 -8.24 1.12
CA GLU A 266 -12.33 -8.57 2.07
C GLU A 266 -11.15 -9.20 1.34
N ILE A 267 -9.94 -8.62 1.49
CA ILE A 267 -8.71 -9.08 0.88
C ILE A 267 -7.77 -9.53 1.98
N ASN A 268 -7.57 -10.85 2.07
CA ASN A 268 -6.68 -11.48 3.03
C ASN A 268 -5.31 -11.78 2.44
N GLY A 269 -5.23 -11.94 1.12
CA GLY A 269 -4.01 -12.28 0.40
C GLY A 269 -4.16 -12.11 -1.12
N GLY A 270 -3.21 -12.67 -1.87
CA GLY A 270 -3.19 -12.64 -3.32
C GLY A 270 -2.64 -11.34 -3.92
N THR A 271 -2.74 -11.24 -5.24
CA THR A 271 -2.29 -10.08 -6.03
C THR A 271 -3.40 -9.59 -6.93
N ILE A 272 -3.73 -8.31 -6.85
CA ILE A 272 -4.79 -7.67 -7.63
C ILE A 272 -4.17 -6.54 -8.42
N THR A 273 -4.26 -6.58 -9.75
CA THR A 273 -3.59 -5.62 -10.64
C THR A 273 -4.52 -5.07 -11.71
N SER A 274 -4.26 -3.82 -12.11
CA SER A 274 -4.93 -3.18 -13.24
C SER A 274 -4.06 -2.06 -13.80
N ASP A 275 -4.27 -1.74 -15.09
CA ASP A 275 -3.71 -0.57 -15.77
C ASP A 275 -4.75 0.54 -16.01
N ALA A 276 -5.97 0.39 -15.49
CA ALA A 276 -7.05 1.38 -15.61
C ALA A 276 -6.85 2.59 -14.67
N ASP A 277 -7.82 3.50 -14.67
CA ASP A 277 -7.84 4.69 -13.80
C ASP A 277 -7.82 4.37 -12.29
N CYS A 278 -8.20 3.15 -11.91
CA CYS A 278 -8.01 2.59 -10.58
C CYS A 278 -8.05 1.06 -10.61
N THR A 279 -7.31 0.42 -9.72
CA THR A 279 -7.31 -1.06 -9.59
C THR A 279 -8.55 -1.53 -8.85
N ILE A 280 -8.90 -0.87 -7.75
CA ILE A 280 -10.14 -1.12 -7.01
C ILE A 280 -10.97 0.17 -7.01
N LYS A 281 -12.17 0.10 -7.60
CA LYS A 281 -13.19 1.13 -7.48
C LYS A 281 -14.12 0.75 -6.34
N ASN A 282 -13.98 1.44 -5.22
CA ASN A 282 -14.73 1.12 -4.01
C ASN A 282 -15.78 2.16 -3.67
N ARG A 283 -17.05 1.73 -3.67
CA ARG A 283 -18.21 2.50 -3.20
C ARG A 283 -18.89 1.85 -2.00
N GLY A 284 -18.56 0.60 -1.71
CA GLY A 284 -19.07 -0.18 -0.59
C GLY A 284 -18.01 -0.36 0.50
N GLY A 285 -18.19 -1.36 1.34
CA GLY A 285 -17.22 -1.73 2.37
C GLY A 285 -15.98 -2.41 1.78
N LEU A 286 -14.78 -2.01 2.21
CA LEU A 286 -13.53 -2.66 1.85
C LEU A 286 -12.71 -2.95 3.11
N ARG A 287 -12.26 -4.19 3.24
CA ARG A 287 -11.28 -4.57 4.26
C ARG A 287 -10.08 -5.23 3.61
N MET A 288 -8.90 -4.65 3.77
CA MET A 288 -7.64 -5.24 3.33
C MET A 288 -6.81 -5.66 4.54
N ASN A 289 -6.65 -6.96 4.73
CA ASN A 289 -5.89 -7.56 5.83
C ASN A 289 -4.47 -7.97 5.38
N GLY A 290 -4.27 -8.15 4.08
CA GLY A 290 -3.01 -8.59 3.49
C GLY A 290 -3.05 -8.49 1.96
N GLY A 291 -2.13 -9.19 1.29
CA GLY A 291 -2.01 -9.22 -0.16
C GLY A 291 -1.39 -7.97 -0.77
N THR A 292 -1.43 -7.90 -2.08
CA THR A 292 -0.90 -6.77 -2.87
C THR A 292 -1.99 -6.24 -3.80
N VAL A 293 -2.25 -4.95 -3.72
CA VAL A 293 -3.07 -4.22 -4.70
C VAL A 293 -2.14 -3.27 -5.45
N ALA A 294 -2.06 -3.42 -6.77
CA ALA A 294 -1.10 -2.67 -7.57
C ALA A 294 -1.75 -2.07 -8.82
N SER A 295 -1.32 -0.89 -9.20
CA SER A 295 -1.56 -0.33 -10.53
C SER A 295 -0.31 -0.46 -11.38
N THR A 296 -0.46 -0.76 -12.66
CA THR A 296 0.59 -0.65 -13.67
C THR A 296 0.49 0.65 -14.46
N ASN A 297 -0.55 1.45 -14.20
CA ASN A 297 -0.71 2.80 -14.72
C ASN A 297 -0.21 3.82 -13.67
N PRO A 298 0.91 4.53 -13.92
CA PRO A 298 1.48 5.48 -12.97
C PRO A 298 0.64 6.74 -12.79
N ASP A 299 -0.41 6.95 -13.61
CA ASP A 299 -1.34 8.09 -13.52
C ASP A 299 -2.65 7.74 -12.80
N ALA A 300 -2.82 6.48 -12.36
CA ALA A 300 -4.03 5.96 -11.74
C ALA A 300 -3.98 5.97 -10.21
N ALA A 301 -5.12 6.06 -9.56
CA ALA A 301 -5.22 5.68 -8.14
C ALA A 301 -5.21 4.15 -8.01
N VAL A 302 -4.51 3.58 -7.02
CA VAL A 302 -4.55 2.13 -6.81
C VAL A 302 -5.90 1.72 -6.22
N ILE A 303 -6.35 2.42 -5.18
CA ILE A 303 -7.67 2.23 -4.57
C ILE A 303 -8.41 3.58 -4.62
N ASP A 304 -9.54 3.61 -5.30
CA ASP A 304 -10.41 4.79 -5.38
C ASP A 304 -11.65 4.59 -4.50
N CYS A 305 -11.68 5.30 -3.38
CA CYS A 305 -12.80 5.31 -2.44
C CYS A 305 -13.69 6.52 -2.73
N ASN A 306 -14.86 6.28 -3.32
CA ASN A 306 -15.79 7.34 -3.73
C ASN A 306 -17.25 6.93 -3.52
N GLY A 307 -17.67 6.71 -2.28
CA GLY A 307 -19.05 6.37 -1.96
C GLY A 307 -19.29 6.27 -0.46
N ASP A 308 -20.54 6.31 -0.08
CA ASP A 308 -21.02 6.37 1.30
C ASP A 308 -21.73 5.09 1.77
N PHE A 309 -21.43 3.96 1.12
CA PHE A 309 -22.10 2.69 1.38
C PHE A 309 -21.34 1.70 2.26
N GLY A 310 -20.24 2.12 2.86
CA GLY A 310 -19.49 1.28 3.79
C GLY A 310 -18.05 1.72 4.04
N ASP A 311 -17.57 1.40 5.23
CA ASP A 311 -16.24 1.79 5.67
C ASP A 311 -15.13 1.02 4.97
N THR A 312 -14.04 1.71 4.74
CA THR A 312 -12.79 1.11 4.24
C THR A 312 -11.79 0.95 5.38
N GLN A 313 -11.28 -0.26 5.57
CA GLN A 313 -10.28 -0.59 6.58
C GLN A 313 -9.04 -1.22 5.95
N ILE A 314 -7.92 -0.53 6.02
CA ILE A 314 -6.63 -1.05 5.58
C ILE A 314 -5.85 -1.51 6.82
N ASN A 315 -5.92 -2.81 7.08
CA ASN A 315 -5.33 -3.44 8.25
C ASN A 315 -3.90 -3.97 7.97
N GLY A 316 -3.55 -4.15 6.69
CA GLY A 316 -2.26 -4.68 6.24
C GLY A 316 -2.16 -4.75 4.73
N GLY A 317 -1.08 -5.33 4.22
CA GLY A 317 -0.80 -5.52 2.81
C GLY A 317 0.01 -4.40 2.15
N THR A 318 0.19 -4.51 0.84
CA THR A 318 0.96 -3.57 0.01
C THR A 318 0.09 -2.89 -1.03
N ILE A 319 0.17 -1.57 -1.12
CA ILE A 319 -0.54 -0.73 -2.09
C ILE A 319 0.50 0.02 -2.92
N LYS A 320 0.54 -0.23 -4.25
CA LYS A 320 1.68 0.25 -5.03
C LYS A 320 1.43 0.56 -6.50
N GLY A 321 2.37 1.32 -7.07
CA GLY A 321 2.57 1.49 -8.51
C GLY A 321 1.65 2.49 -9.19
N GLY A 322 0.74 3.14 -8.48
CA GLY A 322 -0.14 4.17 -9.03
C GLY A 322 0.40 5.59 -8.87
N LYS A 323 -0.39 6.54 -9.31
CA LYS A 323 -0.21 7.96 -8.98
C LYS A 323 -0.46 8.19 -7.50
N ASP A 324 -1.63 7.74 -7.03
CA ASP A 324 -2.05 7.77 -5.65
C ASP A 324 -2.28 6.34 -5.13
N GLY A 325 -1.81 6.04 -3.92
CA GLY A 325 -2.06 4.74 -3.32
C GLY A 325 -3.55 4.57 -2.98
N ILE A 326 -4.11 5.47 -2.19
CA ILE A 326 -5.53 5.53 -1.85
C ILE A 326 -6.02 6.93 -2.15
N ARG A 327 -7.06 7.05 -2.96
CA ARG A 327 -7.77 8.32 -3.19
C ARG A 327 -9.10 8.30 -2.45
N LEU A 328 -9.33 9.32 -1.63
CA LEU A 328 -10.56 9.55 -0.89
C LEU A 328 -11.29 10.73 -1.53
N ALA A 329 -12.41 10.46 -2.16
CA ALA A 329 -13.22 11.49 -2.79
C ALA A 329 -14.69 11.20 -2.52
N ASP A 330 -15.41 12.19 -2.03
CA ASP A 330 -16.86 12.16 -1.83
C ASP A 330 -17.36 10.92 -1.05
N LEU A 331 -16.84 10.76 0.17
CA LEU A 331 -17.14 9.59 1.03
C LEU A 331 -18.50 9.64 1.72
N GLY A 332 -19.20 10.80 1.68
CA GLY A 332 -20.42 10.97 2.48
C GLY A 332 -20.16 10.75 3.98
N SER A 333 -20.81 9.76 4.57
CA SER A 333 -20.63 9.37 5.97
C SER A 333 -19.66 8.21 6.19
N SER A 334 -19.09 7.64 5.12
CA SER A 334 -18.18 6.50 5.24
C SER A 334 -16.79 6.94 5.68
N GLU A 335 -16.11 6.08 6.42
CA GLU A 335 -14.78 6.33 6.94
C GLU A 335 -13.72 5.46 6.26
N VAL A 336 -12.53 6.02 6.08
CA VAL A 336 -11.34 5.25 5.71
C VAL A 336 -10.40 5.18 6.90
N THR A 337 -10.12 3.97 7.35
CA THR A 337 -9.23 3.70 8.49
C THR A 337 -7.95 3.01 8.02
N LEU A 338 -6.81 3.59 8.33
CA LEU A 338 -5.49 3.02 8.11
C LEU A 338 -4.91 2.51 9.43
N LYS A 339 -4.76 1.19 9.57
CA LYS A 339 -4.14 0.56 10.74
C LYS A 339 -2.70 0.13 10.48
N ASN A 340 -2.46 -0.46 9.32
CA ASN A 340 -1.15 -0.85 8.85
C ASN A 340 -1.21 -1.05 7.34
N ALA A 341 -0.20 -0.59 6.60
CA ALA A 341 -0.02 -0.84 5.18
C ALA A 341 1.39 -0.48 4.76
N ALA A 342 1.91 -1.13 3.72
CA ALA A 342 3.07 -0.69 2.98
C ALA A 342 2.63 0.07 1.73
N PHE A 343 3.23 1.23 1.49
CA PHE A 343 3.04 1.98 0.26
C PHE A 343 4.35 1.97 -0.52
N GLU A 344 4.30 1.55 -1.79
CA GLU A 344 5.49 1.40 -2.61
C GLU A 344 5.28 2.02 -4.00
N ASN A 345 6.23 2.83 -4.46
CA ASN A 345 6.28 3.33 -5.83
C ASN A 345 5.00 4.05 -6.31
N ASN A 346 4.27 4.71 -5.41
CA ASN A 346 3.20 5.62 -5.79
C ASN A 346 3.83 6.96 -6.16
N THR A 347 3.58 7.42 -7.38
CA THR A 347 4.35 8.50 -8.02
C THR A 347 4.06 9.89 -7.47
N GLN A 348 2.87 10.13 -6.94
CA GLN A 348 2.46 11.43 -6.39
C GLN A 348 2.21 11.37 -4.88
N SER A 349 1.30 10.50 -4.44
CA SER A 349 0.98 10.40 -3.02
C SER A 349 0.66 8.97 -2.59
N ASN A 350 0.80 8.68 -1.31
CA ASN A 350 0.27 7.43 -0.76
C ASN A 350 -1.22 7.55 -0.43
N ILE A 351 -1.64 8.75 -0.01
CA ILE A 351 -3.02 9.07 0.33
C ILE A 351 -3.36 10.42 -0.27
N HIS A 352 -4.40 10.44 -1.09
CA HIS A 352 -4.96 11.63 -1.70
C HIS A 352 -6.32 11.91 -1.09
N LEU A 353 -6.44 13.02 -0.38
CA LEU A 353 -7.67 13.49 0.27
C LEU A 353 -8.37 14.49 -0.65
N GLY A 354 -9.60 14.20 -1.01
CA GLY A 354 -10.48 15.20 -1.64
C GLY A 354 -10.70 16.39 -0.72
N ALA A 355 -11.37 17.42 -1.24
CA ALA A 355 -11.73 18.61 -0.47
C ALA A 355 -12.33 18.25 0.87
N ASP A 356 -12.51 18.55 1.89
CA ASP A 356 -13.14 18.19 3.15
C ASP A 356 -12.96 16.73 3.64
N GLN A 357 -12.24 15.87 2.91
CA GLN A 357 -12.03 14.48 3.32
C GLN A 357 -10.92 14.35 4.35
N THR A 358 -11.11 13.43 5.29
CA THR A 358 -10.13 13.07 6.32
C THR A 358 -9.91 11.56 6.33
N ILE A 359 -8.83 11.12 6.94
CA ILE A 359 -8.52 9.69 7.11
C ILE A 359 -8.30 9.37 8.59
N ASN A 360 -8.82 8.23 9.03
CA ASN A 360 -8.59 7.73 10.37
C ASN A 360 -7.31 6.90 10.42
N ILE A 361 -6.24 7.39 11.06
CA ILE A 361 -4.97 6.67 11.16
C ILE A 361 -4.79 6.19 12.60
N LYS A 362 -4.67 4.85 12.73
CA LYS A 362 -4.52 4.22 14.05
C LYS A 362 -3.05 4.19 14.50
N LYS A 363 -2.83 4.15 15.81
CA LYS A 363 -1.49 4.07 16.42
C LYS A 363 -0.65 2.85 15.98
N THR A 364 -1.31 1.83 15.47
CA THR A 364 -0.66 0.63 14.91
C THR A 364 -0.03 0.86 13.55
N PHE A 365 -0.30 1.99 12.88
CA PHE A 365 0.34 2.34 11.62
C PHE A 365 1.83 2.60 11.86
N THR A 366 2.66 1.76 11.29
CA THR A 366 4.14 1.84 11.43
C THR A 366 4.84 2.30 10.16
N GLY A 367 4.11 2.44 9.05
CA GLY A 367 4.62 2.89 7.76
C GLY A 367 4.80 4.41 7.65
N THR A 368 5.33 4.86 6.54
CA THR A 368 5.35 6.27 6.13
C THR A 368 4.30 6.48 5.04
N ALA A 369 3.57 7.59 5.10
CA ALA A 369 2.62 7.95 4.07
C ALA A 369 2.75 9.42 3.65
N THR A 370 2.82 9.64 2.35
CA THR A 370 2.73 10.98 1.77
C THR A 370 1.28 11.34 1.57
N ILE A 371 0.91 12.56 1.97
CA ILE A 371 -0.46 13.07 1.94
C ILE A 371 -0.57 14.19 0.91
N LEU A 372 -1.48 14.05 -0.02
CA LEU A 372 -1.94 15.08 -0.92
C LEU A 372 -3.37 15.48 -0.55
N THR A 373 -3.76 16.73 -0.72
CA THR A 373 -5.14 17.20 -0.54
C THR A 373 -5.52 18.17 -1.65
N ASP A 374 -6.76 18.08 -2.13
CA ASP A 374 -7.29 18.96 -3.18
C ASP A 374 -7.48 20.42 -2.71
N ASP A 375 -7.65 20.62 -1.41
CA ASP A 375 -7.76 21.94 -0.78
C ASP A 375 -6.67 22.10 0.29
N PRO A 376 -5.42 22.42 -0.10
CA PRO A 376 -4.34 22.63 0.84
C PRO A 376 -4.45 24.02 1.45
N SER A 377 -5.02 24.11 2.63
CA SER A 377 -5.15 25.35 3.39
C SER A 377 -4.59 25.20 4.81
N ARG A 378 -4.15 26.31 5.41
CA ARG A 378 -3.65 26.35 6.78
C ARG A 378 -4.74 25.86 7.75
N GLY A 379 -4.40 24.89 8.59
CA GLY A 379 -5.32 24.32 9.57
C GLY A 379 -6.27 23.25 9.03
N ARG A 380 -6.14 22.89 7.75
CA ARG A 380 -6.90 21.80 7.12
C ARG A 380 -6.65 20.50 7.89
N HIS A 381 -7.70 19.90 8.42
CA HIS A 381 -7.62 18.63 9.13
C HIS A 381 -7.30 17.49 8.14
N ILE A 382 -6.33 16.67 8.48
CA ILE A 382 -5.90 15.50 7.72
C ILE A 382 -6.47 14.23 8.32
N THR A 383 -6.47 14.15 9.67
CA THR A 383 -7.06 13.01 10.36
C THR A 383 -8.32 13.41 11.09
N LEU A 384 -9.28 12.46 11.15
CA LEU A 384 -10.30 12.49 12.17
C LEU A 384 -9.66 12.31 13.54
N GLU A 385 -10.38 12.74 14.55
CA GLU A 385 -10.08 12.53 15.95
C GLU A 385 -9.67 11.12 16.23
N ASN A 386 -8.61 10.94 16.95
CA ASN A 386 -8.37 9.60 17.44
C ASN A 386 -7.41 9.42 18.57
N GLU A 387 -7.60 8.24 19.15
CA GLU A 387 -6.78 7.53 20.11
C GLU A 387 -5.34 8.01 20.10
N ASP A 388 -4.81 8.24 21.30
CA ASP A 388 -3.40 8.51 21.62
C ASP A 388 -2.43 8.02 20.53
N LEU A 389 -2.22 8.87 19.54
CA LEU A 389 -1.19 8.66 18.53
C LEU A 389 0.13 8.87 19.27
N SER A 390 0.80 7.76 19.62
CA SER A 390 2.11 7.85 20.24
C SER A 390 3.04 8.77 19.43
N TYR A 391 3.90 9.48 20.10
CA TYR A 391 4.89 10.39 19.50
C TYR A 391 5.62 9.79 18.30
N GLN A 392 5.90 8.49 18.32
CA GLN A 392 6.58 7.76 17.24
C GLN A 392 5.81 7.77 15.91
N ASN A 393 4.48 7.94 15.92
CA ASN A 393 3.67 8.00 14.70
C ASN A 393 3.63 9.41 14.09
N LYS A 394 4.13 10.43 14.78
CA LYS A 394 4.19 11.82 14.29
C LYS A 394 5.08 11.98 13.05
N LEU A 395 6.14 11.19 12.96
CA LEU A 395 7.18 11.29 11.95
C LEU A 395 6.84 10.65 10.60
N LYS A 396 5.65 10.06 10.44
CA LYS A 396 5.36 9.14 9.33
C LYS A 396 4.40 9.70 8.29
N LEU A 397 3.82 10.86 8.53
CA LEU A 397 2.96 11.54 7.57
C LEU A 397 3.68 12.76 7.00
N VAL A 398 3.76 12.82 5.68
CA VAL A 398 4.47 13.87 4.95
C VAL A 398 3.52 14.54 3.97
N SER A 399 3.46 15.87 3.97
CA SER A 399 2.70 16.60 2.97
C SER A 399 3.40 16.53 1.61
N VAL A 400 2.66 16.27 0.55
CA VAL A 400 3.16 16.38 -0.84
C VAL A 400 3.30 17.84 -1.26
N ASP A 401 2.41 18.72 -0.76
CA ASP A 401 2.52 20.16 -1.01
C ASP A 401 3.67 20.76 -0.19
N PRO A 402 4.73 21.28 -0.83
CA PRO A 402 5.90 21.79 -0.12
C PRO A 402 5.62 23.05 0.70
N ARG A 403 4.46 23.68 0.51
CA ARG A 403 4.03 24.84 1.32
C ARG A 403 3.55 24.47 2.70
N TYR A 404 3.35 23.15 2.95
CA TYR A 404 2.77 22.64 4.19
C TYR A 404 3.56 21.45 4.74
N ILE A 405 3.55 21.34 6.07
CA ILE A 405 3.94 20.16 6.84
C ILE A 405 2.71 19.56 7.53
N ILE A 406 2.79 18.29 7.93
CA ILE A 406 1.74 17.68 8.75
C ILE A 406 1.99 18.02 10.21
N GLY A 407 1.26 19.01 10.72
CA GLY A 407 1.27 19.41 12.12
C GLY A 407 0.43 18.48 12.99
N TYR A 408 0.62 18.62 14.30
CA TYR A 408 -0.11 17.91 15.33
C TYR A 408 -0.71 18.90 16.32
N LYS A 409 -1.94 18.70 16.71
CA LYS A 409 -2.61 19.49 17.74
C LYS A 409 -3.46 18.60 18.62
N ARG A 410 -3.44 18.91 19.92
CA ARG A 410 -4.42 18.39 20.87
C ARG A 410 -5.47 19.46 21.11
N GLY A 411 -6.74 19.14 20.87
CA GLY A 411 -7.85 20.04 21.14
C GLY A 411 -8.09 20.23 22.64
N ASP A 412 -8.88 21.23 22.97
CA ASP A 412 -9.26 21.54 24.37
C ASP A 412 -10.11 20.41 24.99
N ASP A 413 -10.72 19.58 24.14
CA ASP A 413 -11.46 18.36 24.48
C ASP A 413 -10.55 17.14 24.74
N GLY A 414 -9.24 17.30 24.57
CA GLY A 414 -8.25 16.25 24.76
C GLY A 414 -8.04 15.37 23.51
N VAL A 415 -8.74 15.68 22.42
CA VAL A 415 -8.65 14.94 21.17
C VAL A 415 -7.44 15.38 20.36
N GLU A 416 -6.74 14.41 19.77
CA GLU A 416 -5.57 14.65 18.96
C GLU A 416 -5.89 14.52 17.46
N TYR A 417 -5.41 15.46 16.66
CA TYR A 417 -5.58 15.43 15.23
C TYR A 417 -4.35 15.96 14.47
N ARG A 418 -4.25 15.55 13.20
CA ARG A 418 -3.25 16.04 12.28
C ARG A 418 -3.85 17.10 11.36
N TYR A 419 -3.08 18.11 11.04
CA TYR A 419 -3.52 19.20 10.17
C TYR A 419 -2.39 19.72 9.29
N LEU A 420 -2.71 20.45 8.23
CA LEU A 420 -1.73 21.16 7.42
C LEU A 420 -1.27 22.42 8.16
N ALA A 421 -0.01 22.44 8.54
CA ALA A 421 0.69 23.63 9.04
C ALA A 421 1.53 24.22 7.90
N PRO A 422 1.66 25.56 7.79
CA PRO A 422 2.57 26.15 6.83
C PRO A 422 4.00 25.59 6.97
N ALA A 423 4.64 25.26 5.86
CA ALA A 423 6.04 24.79 5.85
C ALA A 423 7.01 25.86 6.34
N ASN A 424 6.64 27.14 6.25
CA ASN A 424 7.29 28.27 6.94
C ASN A 424 6.99 28.25 8.45
N GLY A 425 6.36 27.22 8.92
CA GLY A 425 6.15 26.92 10.34
C GLY A 425 7.50 26.58 10.97
N LYS A 426 7.82 27.32 11.94
CA LYS A 426 8.98 27.52 12.74
C LYS A 426 9.38 26.22 13.39
N ILE A 427 10.43 25.60 12.88
CA ILE A 427 11.04 24.39 13.42
C ILE A 427 12.29 24.78 14.18
N VAL A 428 12.52 24.14 15.31
CA VAL A 428 13.79 24.21 16.04
C VAL A 428 14.56 22.93 15.75
N THR A 429 15.70 23.07 15.09
CA THR A 429 16.67 22.00 14.97
C THR A 429 17.69 22.13 16.09
N ALA A 430 17.74 21.18 17.00
CA ALA A 430 18.69 21.17 18.11
C ALA A 430 19.77 20.10 17.83
N GLU A 431 21.02 20.54 17.67
CA GLU A 431 22.17 19.66 17.45
C GLU A 431 23.00 19.57 18.75
N ASN A 432 23.40 18.39 19.16
CA ASN A 432 24.03 18.13 20.44
C ASN A 432 23.27 18.76 21.62
N ALA A 433 21.95 18.85 21.50
CA ALA A 433 21.10 19.54 22.44
C ALA A 433 19.66 18.98 22.40
N LYS A 434 18.93 19.24 23.46
CA LYS A 434 17.52 18.93 23.59
C LYS A 434 16.71 20.22 23.70
N ALA A 435 15.79 20.43 22.77
CA ALA A 435 14.89 21.56 22.80
C ALA A 435 13.52 21.18 23.37
N THR A 436 12.94 22.06 24.20
CA THR A 436 11.59 21.92 24.76
C THR A 436 10.82 23.21 24.61
N ALA A 437 9.51 23.13 24.47
CA ALA A 437 8.62 24.28 24.53
C ALA A 437 7.23 23.89 25.02
N ASN A 438 6.51 24.84 25.57
CA ASN A 438 5.11 24.68 25.90
C ASN A 438 4.26 24.99 24.67
N ILE A 439 3.85 23.94 23.94
CA ILE A 439 3.02 24.02 22.76
C ILE A 439 1.72 23.25 22.98
N GLY A 440 0.79 23.81 23.75
CA GLY A 440 -0.48 23.20 24.09
C GLY A 440 -0.56 22.71 25.53
N ALA A 441 -0.80 21.43 25.77
CA ALA A 441 -1.10 20.91 27.12
C ALA A 441 0.11 20.69 28.05
N GLY A 442 1.25 21.31 27.81
CA GLY A 442 2.44 21.19 28.65
C GLY A 442 3.75 21.33 27.89
N GLU A 443 4.86 21.24 28.62
CA GLU A 443 6.20 21.25 28.04
C GLU A 443 6.40 19.98 27.21
N GLN A 444 6.82 20.16 25.96
CA GLN A 444 7.05 19.07 25.00
C GLN A 444 8.48 19.16 24.48
N GLU A 445 9.11 18.01 24.29
CA GLU A 445 10.36 17.92 23.55
C GLU A 445 10.10 18.21 22.07
N LEU A 446 10.93 19.07 21.50
CA LEU A 446 10.84 19.49 20.11
C LEU A 446 11.72 18.59 19.27
N ASP A 447 11.15 18.09 18.18
CA ASP A 447 11.90 17.45 17.11
C ASP A 447 11.86 18.32 15.85
N THR A 448 12.62 17.94 14.85
CA THR A 448 12.72 18.62 13.55
C THR A 448 11.40 18.66 12.77
N THR A 449 10.32 18.12 13.30
CA THR A 449 8.97 18.13 12.72
C THR A 449 7.97 18.89 13.57
N THR A 450 8.33 19.21 14.81
CA THR A 450 7.43 19.90 15.74
C THR A 450 7.37 21.38 15.41
N VAL A 451 6.21 21.82 14.93
CA VAL A 451 5.95 23.24 14.64
C VAL A 451 5.78 24.02 15.95
N VAL A 452 6.63 24.98 16.15
CA VAL A 452 6.57 25.88 17.30
C VAL A 452 5.90 27.20 16.90
N PRO A 453 4.80 27.62 17.55
CA PRO A 453 4.17 28.89 17.26
C PRO A 453 5.12 30.07 17.52
N GLU A 454 5.00 31.12 16.71
CA GLU A 454 5.70 32.38 16.93
C GLU A 454 5.46 32.93 18.34
N ASN A 455 6.48 33.57 18.90
CA ASN A 455 6.46 34.11 20.25
C ASN A 455 6.38 33.05 21.36
N THR A 456 6.52 31.74 21.04
CA THR A 456 6.65 30.69 22.06
C THR A 456 8.03 30.72 22.68
N LEU A 457 8.11 30.63 24.00
CA LEU A 457 9.39 30.47 24.68
C LEU A 457 9.91 29.04 24.46
N VAL A 458 11.10 28.91 23.90
CA VAL A 458 11.81 27.67 23.69
C VAL A 458 12.98 27.58 24.66
N THR A 459 13.14 26.44 25.31
CA THR A 459 14.28 26.11 26.15
C THR A 459 15.13 25.06 25.47
N VAL A 460 16.44 25.27 25.37
CA VAL A 460 17.39 24.32 24.79
C VAL A 460 18.46 24.00 25.79
N THR A 461 18.64 22.73 26.11
CA THR A 461 19.67 22.23 27.03
C THR A 461 20.70 21.41 26.27
N ALA A 462 21.98 21.70 26.47
CA ALA A 462 23.07 21.00 25.85
C ALA A 462 23.10 19.51 26.27
N ASN A 463 23.36 18.64 25.29
CA ASN A 463 23.44 17.20 25.50
C ASN A 463 24.74 16.71 24.89
N LEU A 464 25.59 16.10 25.72
CA LEU A 464 26.88 15.61 25.27
C LEU A 464 26.68 14.52 24.19
N PRO A 465 27.31 14.64 23.01
CA PRO A 465 27.21 13.63 21.97
C PRO A 465 27.70 12.26 22.45
N GLU A 466 27.09 11.19 21.93
CA GLU A 466 27.53 9.83 22.24
C GLU A 466 28.98 9.62 21.79
N GLY A 467 29.84 9.14 22.68
CA GLY A 467 31.26 8.94 22.42
C GLY A 467 32.14 10.15 22.67
N ALA A 468 31.58 11.30 23.06
CA ALA A 468 32.34 12.54 23.40
C ALA A 468 32.60 12.67 24.89
N GLU A 469 32.79 11.57 25.62
CA GLU A 469 33.05 11.56 27.06
C GLU A 469 34.31 12.39 27.41
N GLY A 470 34.12 13.38 28.28
CA GLY A 470 35.18 14.28 28.70
C GLY A 470 35.35 15.52 27.81
N ALA A 471 34.50 15.73 26.81
CA ALA A 471 34.49 16.96 26.04
C ALA A 471 33.99 18.14 26.89
N GLU A 472 34.63 19.30 26.72
CA GLU A 472 34.28 20.53 27.39
C GLU A 472 33.27 21.32 26.58
N PHE A 473 32.19 21.77 27.23
CA PHE A 473 31.19 22.63 26.60
C PHE A 473 31.78 24.02 26.33
N LEU A 474 31.76 24.45 25.06
CA LEU A 474 32.30 25.73 24.62
C LEU A 474 31.23 26.83 24.54
N GLY A 475 29.98 26.50 24.31
CA GLY A 475 28.93 27.50 24.13
C GLY A 475 27.87 27.07 23.11
N TRP A 476 27.15 28.04 22.58
CA TRP A 476 26.03 27.87 21.69
C TRP A 476 26.26 28.57 20.33
N SER A 477 25.84 27.88 19.27
CA SER A 477 25.56 28.48 17.98
C SER A 477 24.03 28.44 17.79
N ALA A 478 23.43 29.60 17.53
CA ALA A 478 22.00 29.70 17.32
C ALA A 478 21.72 30.64 16.14
N VAL A 479 21.16 30.09 15.08
CA VAL A 479 20.95 30.81 13.81
C VAL A 479 19.55 30.61 13.28
N ARG A 480 19.06 31.61 12.59
CA ARG A 480 17.80 31.62 11.84
C ARG A 480 18.07 31.09 10.43
N ASP A 481 17.01 30.60 9.75
CA ASP A 481 17.10 30.14 8.34
C ASP A 481 17.41 31.26 7.35
N ASP A 482 17.25 32.55 7.73
CA ASP A 482 17.68 33.70 6.96
C ASP A 482 19.18 34.03 7.19
N GLY A 483 19.94 33.17 7.88
CA GLY A 483 21.35 33.32 8.16
C GLY A 483 21.69 34.32 9.26
N LYS A 484 20.69 34.99 9.85
CA LYS A 484 20.91 35.90 10.99
C LYS A 484 21.01 35.14 12.28
N GLU A 485 21.73 35.73 13.23
CA GLU A 485 21.79 35.19 14.57
C GLU A 485 20.46 35.30 15.30
N LEU A 486 20.21 34.27 16.10
CA LEU A 486 19.07 34.24 16.99
C LEU A 486 19.42 34.97 18.29
N ASP A 487 18.54 35.84 18.80
CA ASP A 487 18.64 36.38 20.15
C ASP A 487 18.23 35.32 21.15
N TRP A 488 19.14 34.96 22.06
CA TRP A 488 18.92 34.00 23.13
C TRP A 488 19.49 34.49 24.46
N THR A 489 18.98 33.93 25.54
CA THR A 489 19.41 34.26 26.91
C THR A 489 19.82 32.98 27.62
N PRO A 490 21.04 32.92 28.24
CA PRO A 490 21.42 31.78 29.05
C PRO A 490 20.57 31.72 30.32
N ALA A 491 20.30 30.51 30.82
CA ALA A 491 19.71 30.34 32.14
C ALA A 491 20.69 30.90 33.22
N ARG A 492 20.11 31.48 34.26
CA ARG A 492 20.85 32.32 35.20
C ARG A 492 22.05 31.65 35.86
N ASP A 493 21.94 30.34 36.11
CA ASP A 493 22.98 29.56 36.83
C ASP A 493 23.45 28.33 36.03
N ASP A 494 23.03 28.23 34.74
CA ASP A 494 23.36 27.09 33.88
C ASP A 494 23.69 27.55 32.45
N PRO A 495 24.97 27.70 32.11
CA PRO A 495 25.41 28.10 30.75
C PRO A 495 25.08 27.03 29.69
N GLN A 496 24.81 25.80 30.10
CA GLN A 496 24.42 24.72 29.21
C GLN A 496 22.91 24.71 28.86
N THR A 497 22.15 25.68 29.37
CA THR A 497 20.75 25.87 29.02
C THR A 497 20.54 27.31 28.56
N ILE A 498 19.86 27.44 27.40
CA ILE A 498 19.47 28.74 26.83
C ILE A 498 17.96 28.78 26.57
N THR A 499 17.45 29.99 26.54
CA THR A 499 16.06 30.26 26.15
C THR A 499 16.01 31.32 25.07
N PHE A 500 15.06 31.18 24.16
CA PHE A 500 14.75 32.21 23.18
C PHE A 500 13.25 32.22 22.86
N THR A 501 12.79 33.34 22.32
CA THR A 501 11.42 33.45 21.80
C THR A 501 11.42 33.03 20.33
N MET A 502 10.58 32.11 19.95
CA MET A 502 10.49 31.59 18.59
C MET A 502 10.18 32.72 17.59
N PRO A 503 11.08 32.99 16.62
CA PRO A 503 10.85 34.00 15.59
C PRO A 503 9.87 33.48 14.51
N ASP A 504 9.60 34.29 13.49
CA ASP A 504 8.78 33.89 12.35
C ASP A 504 9.56 33.13 11.26
N CYS A 505 10.57 32.37 11.63
CA CYS A 505 11.43 31.58 10.78
C CYS A 505 11.94 30.34 11.51
N ASN A 506 12.50 29.37 10.78
CA ASN A 506 13.14 28.22 11.37
C ASN A 506 14.42 28.62 12.11
N VAL A 507 14.77 27.82 13.09
CA VAL A 507 15.92 28.08 13.95
C VAL A 507 16.76 26.81 14.07
N THR A 508 18.07 26.94 13.95
CA THR A 508 19.02 25.88 14.27
C THR A 508 19.84 26.30 15.48
N VAL A 509 19.88 25.44 16.50
CA VAL A 509 20.62 25.64 17.73
C VAL A 509 21.56 24.45 17.93
N GLU A 510 22.85 24.73 18.11
CA GLU A 510 23.89 23.71 18.28
C GLU A 510 24.68 23.98 19.57
N ALA A 511 24.83 22.94 20.40
CA ALA A 511 25.73 22.97 21.52
C ALA A 511 27.13 22.57 21.07
N LEU A 512 28.11 23.41 21.33
CA LEU A 512 29.49 23.27 20.88
C LEU A 512 30.35 22.66 21.97
N TYR A 513 31.17 21.67 21.63
CA TYR A 513 32.07 20.97 22.54
C TYR A 513 33.50 20.93 21.98
N GLN A 514 34.49 20.86 22.85
CA GLN A 514 35.93 20.70 22.50
C GLN A 514 36.55 19.59 23.33
N GLY A 515 37.35 18.74 22.68
CA GLY A 515 38.04 17.62 23.33
C GLY A 515 37.10 16.43 23.58
N GLY A 516 37.65 15.36 24.09
CA GLY A 516 36.97 14.07 24.27
C GLY A 516 37.75 12.94 23.59
N ASN A 517 37.44 11.67 23.92
CA ASN A 517 38.18 10.49 23.44
C ASN A 517 37.92 10.14 21.97
N GLY A 518 37.36 11.03 21.19
CA GLY A 518 37.12 10.88 19.75
C GLY A 518 37.33 12.21 19.05
N ASP A 519 38.08 12.21 17.96
CA ASP A 519 38.24 13.34 17.05
C ASP A 519 36.85 13.76 16.53
N ILE A 520 36.29 14.79 17.12
CA ILE A 520 34.99 15.35 16.69
C ILE A 520 35.13 16.11 15.37
N ASP A 521 36.34 16.30 14.89
CA ASP A 521 36.64 17.07 13.67
C ASP A 521 36.73 16.26 12.39
N ASN A 522 36.42 14.93 12.37
CA ASN A 522 36.52 14.19 11.12
C ASN A 522 35.65 12.94 11.03
N PRO A 523 34.42 12.99 10.48
CA PRO A 523 33.80 11.82 9.91
C PRO A 523 34.34 11.57 8.49
N SER A 524 35.64 11.23 8.38
CA SER A 524 36.20 10.68 7.15
C SER A 524 36.08 9.17 7.16
N GLY A 525 35.13 8.65 6.49
CA GLY A 525 35.02 7.21 6.26
C GLY A 525 33.91 6.81 5.35
N GLY A 526 34.17 6.75 4.05
CA GLY A 526 33.35 5.89 3.16
C GLY A 526 32.70 6.57 1.97
N SER A 527 33.47 6.63 0.95
CA SER A 527 33.19 6.51 -0.51
C SER A 527 31.76 6.57 -1.03
N SER A 528 31.62 7.44 -2.01
CA SER A 528 31.13 7.29 -3.37
C SER A 528 29.65 7.39 -3.66
N ASP A 529 29.42 8.30 -4.57
CA ASP A 529 28.42 8.32 -5.62
C ASP A 529 26.93 8.41 -5.26
N VAL A 530 26.44 9.63 -5.11
CA VAL A 530 25.19 9.99 -5.83
C VAL A 530 25.20 11.49 -6.14
N VAL A 531 25.46 11.81 -7.39
CA VAL A 531 25.14 13.11 -7.99
C VAL A 531 23.69 13.05 -8.46
N ALA A 532 22.80 13.76 -7.81
CA ALA A 532 21.55 14.16 -8.44
C ALA A 532 20.95 15.36 -7.72
N GLY A 533 20.77 16.39 -8.46
CA GLY A 533 20.04 17.64 -8.33
C GLY A 533 19.34 17.94 -7.00
N ILE A 534 19.72 19.08 -6.41
CA ILE A 534 18.94 19.70 -5.35
C ILE A 534 17.66 20.26 -5.96
N ALA A 535 16.66 19.39 -6.14
CA ALA A 535 15.27 19.82 -6.17
C ALA A 535 14.79 19.80 -4.72
N ALA A 536 14.29 20.90 -4.21
CA ALA A 536 13.75 21.03 -2.87
C ALA A 536 12.70 19.93 -2.62
N VAL A 537 13.08 18.91 -1.90
CA VAL A 537 12.17 17.89 -1.38
C VAL A 537 12.20 18.03 0.13
N ALA A 538 11.09 18.45 0.69
CA ALA A 538 10.86 18.41 2.13
C ALA A 538 10.88 16.94 2.58
N LEU A 539 11.99 16.49 3.13
CA LEU A 539 12.15 15.16 3.68
C LEU A 539 12.28 15.24 5.21
N THR A 540 11.68 14.27 5.87
CA THR A 540 11.41 14.17 7.29
C THR A 540 12.62 13.84 8.18
N GLY A 541 12.61 14.33 9.36
CA GLY A 541 13.29 14.05 10.63
C GLY A 541 14.73 13.55 10.64
N ALA A 542 14.95 12.27 10.43
CA ALA A 542 16.30 11.69 10.34
C ALA A 542 17.04 12.06 9.04
N ALA A 543 16.32 12.55 8.06
CA ALA A 543 16.86 13.03 6.79
C ALA A 543 17.35 14.49 6.86
N VAL A 544 16.87 15.31 7.79
CA VAL A 544 17.28 16.73 7.88
C VAL A 544 18.73 16.85 8.35
N TRP A 545 19.18 16.03 9.29
CA TRP A 545 20.59 15.99 9.69
C TRP A 545 21.48 15.42 8.57
N GLY A 546 21.05 14.33 7.96
CA GLY A 546 21.71 13.78 6.77
C GLY A 546 21.72 14.75 5.58
N ILE A 547 20.70 15.61 5.45
CA ILE A 547 20.61 16.64 4.41
C ILE A 547 21.49 17.83 4.76
N TYR A 548 21.59 18.23 6.02
CA TYR A 548 22.49 19.30 6.46
C TYR A 548 23.95 18.92 6.17
N GLU A 549 24.42 17.79 6.64
CA GLU A 549 25.79 17.30 6.39
C GLU A 549 26.00 16.92 4.91
N THR A 550 25.04 16.24 4.29
CA THR A 550 25.12 15.88 2.88
C THR A 550 24.91 17.13 2.00
N GLY A 551 23.98 18.01 2.35
CA GLY A 551 23.69 19.23 1.61
C GLY A 551 24.85 20.22 1.66
N THR A 552 25.40 20.49 2.83
CA THR A 552 26.59 21.34 2.99
C THR A 552 27.83 20.70 2.38
N GLY A 553 27.99 19.38 2.48
CA GLY A 553 29.05 18.61 1.85
C GLY A 553 28.98 18.62 0.33
N ILE A 554 27.78 18.39 -0.24
CA ILE A 554 27.55 18.48 -1.69
C ILE A 554 27.74 19.92 -2.17
N TYR A 555 27.18 20.89 -1.48
CA TYR A 555 27.34 22.31 -1.81
C TYR A 555 28.83 22.69 -1.85
N ARG A 556 29.60 22.26 -0.85
CA ARG A 556 31.04 22.48 -0.79
C ARG A 556 31.79 21.87 -1.98
N VAL A 557 31.47 20.62 -2.33
CA VAL A 557 32.10 19.94 -3.48
C VAL A 557 31.80 20.65 -4.80
N LEU A 558 30.58 21.11 -4.99
CA LEU A 558 30.12 21.71 -6.24
C LEU A 558 30.48 23.19 -6.36
N ASN A 559 30.37 23.95 -5.27
CA ASN A 559 30.45 25.41 -5.28
C ASN A 559 31.73 25.98 -4.61
N MET A 560 32.38 25.17 -3.77
CA MET A 560 33.56 25.57 -3.00
C MET A 560 34.72 24.54 -3.09
N PRO A 561 35.08 24.01 -4.29
CA PRO A 561 36.10 22.98 -4.39
C PRO A 561 37.44 23.46 -3.89
N GLY A 562 38.05 22.73 -2.93
CA GLY A 562 39.34 23.07 -2.38
C GLY A 562 39.35 24.26 -1.42
N VAL A 563 38.19 24.81 -1.05
CA VAL A 563 38.10 25.92 -0.08
C VAL A 563 37.98 25.35 1.33
N PRO A 564 38.82 25.73 2.27
CA PRO A 564 38.70 25.31 3.67
C PRO A 564 37.48 25.97 4.31
N MET A 565 36.76 25.19 5.16
CA MET A 565 35.68 25.77 5.96
C MET A 565 36.26 26.55 7.13
N PRO A 566 35.93 27.85 7.26
CA PRO A 566 36.34 28.63 8.41
C PRO A 566 35.56 28.23 9.66
N SER A 567 36.24 28.27 10.80
CA SER A 567 35.64 27.93 12.10
C SER A 567 35.09 29.14 12.86
N ASN A 568 35.38 30.34 12.42
CA ASN A 568 34.99 31.57 13.09
C ASN A 568 34.73 32.73 12.11
N ARG A 569 34.16 33.82 12.61
CA ARG A 569 33.83 35.00 11.80
C ARG A 569 35.02 35.65 11.15
N ALA A 570 36.18 35.72 11.85
CA ALA A 570 37.41 36.23 11.27
C ALA A 570 37.82 35.40 10.04
N GLY A 571 37.85 34.09 10.18
CA GLY A 571 38.21 33.20 9.08
C GLY A 571 37.26 33.30 7.90
N LEU A 572 35.91 33.44 8.14
CA LEU A 572 34.93 33.61 7.08
C LEU A 572 35.11 34.95 6.36
N ALA A 573 35.27 36.04 7.10
CA ALA A 573 35.46 37.35 6.50
C ALA A 573 36.73 37.40 5.63
N THR A 574 37.86 36.92 6.16
CA THR A 574 39.11 36.85 5.42
C THR A 574 39.00 35.97 4.18
N LEU A 575 38.35 34.79 4.29
CA LEU A 575 38.15 33.86 3.17
C LEU A 575 37.39 34.52 2.00
N ILE A 576 36.24 35.14 2.27
CA ILE A 576 35.42 35.76 1.23
C ILE A 576 36.11 36.96 0.62
N TRP A 577 36.71 37.82 1.47
CA TRP A 577 37.41 39.01 1.03
C TRP A 577 38.65 38.69 0.16
N GLU A 578 39.41 37.67 0.52
CA GLU A 578 40.53 37.17 -0.29
C GLU A 578 40.08 36.58 -1.61
N LYS A 579 38.96 35.84 -1.61
CA LYS A 579 38.35 35.32 -2.86
C LYS A 579 37.84 36.42 -3.78
N ALA A 580 37.39 37.54 -3.22
CA ALA A 580 37.06 38.74 -3.96
C ALA A 580 38.25 39.53 -4.50
N GLY A 581 39.49 39.11 -4.18
CA GLY A 581 40.70 39.78 -4.62
C GLY A 581 41.16 40.89 -3.70
N CYS A 582 40.81 40.86 -2.43
CA CYS A 582 41.18 41.86 -1.40
C CYS A 582 40.80 43.31 -1.77
N PRO A 583 39.55 43.57 -2.14
CA PRO A 583 39.12 44.93 -2.48
C PRO A 583 39.26 45.87 -1.28
N GLU A 584 39.72 47.12 -1.50
CA GLU A 584 39.80 48.10 -0.44
C GLU A 584 38.39 48.54 0.01
N PRO A 585 38.03 48.44 1.30
CA PRO A 585 36.77 48.97 1.82
C PRO A 585 36.75 50.51 1.71
N GLN A 586 35.58 51.12 1.50
CA GLN A 586 35.44 52.58 1.46
C GLN A 586 35.89 53.24 2.76
N THR A 587 35.68 52.52 3.89
CA THR A 587 36.10 52.94 5.21
C THR A 587 36.55 51.74 6.02
N VAL A 588 37.81 51.78 6.48
CA VAL A 588 38.30 50.77 7.43
C VAL A 588 37.80 51.13 8.81
N LYS A 589 36.80 50.38 9.34
CA LYS A 589 36.27 50.59 10.68
C LYS A 589 37.26 50.18 11.76
N SER A 590 37.17 50.86 12.91
CA SER A 590 37.84 50.42 14.14
C SER A 590 36.82 49.62 14.97
N PHE A 591 36.99 48.31 15.01
CA PHE A 591 36.19 47.41 15.84
C PHE A 591 36.82 47.33 17.23
N SER A 592 36.02 47.36 18.28
CA SER A 592 36.51 47.34 19.67
C SER A 592 37.18 46.03 20.07
N ASP A 593 36.93 44.98 19.30
CA ASP A 593 37.34 43.58 19.55
C ASP A 593 38.26 43.00 18.46
N ILE A 594 38.76 43.83 17.54
CA ILE A 594 39.83 43.50 16.60
C ILE A 594 41.04 44.37 16.93
N ASP A 595 42.22 43.73 17.07
CA ASP A 595 43.48 44.47 17.33
C ASP A 595 43.74 45.52 16.24
N ASP A 596 44.04 46.75 16.64
CA ASP A 596 44.33 47.84 15.71
C ASP A 596 45.52 47.51 14.79
N ALA A 597 46.41 46.61 15.24
CA ALA A 597 47.54 46.15 14.45
C ALA A 597 47.16 45.13 13.38
N ASP A 598 45.98 44.49 13.50
CA ASP A 598 45.47 43.53 12.50
C ASP A 598 44.67 44.22 11.40
N LEU A 599 45.42 44.98 10.59
CA LEU A 599 44.85 45.73 9.48
C LEU A 599 44.15 44.80 8.47
N HIS A 600 44.68 43.58 8.27
CA HIS A 600 44.12 42.61 7.31
C HIS A 600 42.69 42.17 7.71
N LEU A 601 42.53 41.77 8.96
CA LEU A 601 41.22 41.39 9.45
C LEU A 601 40.25 42.58 9.51
N ARG A 602 40.74 43.76 9.87
CA ARG A 602 39.90 44.98 9.90
C ARG A 602 39.42 45.39 8.50
N GLN A 603 40.25 45.25 7.47
CA GLN A 603 39.84 45.49 6.09
C GLN A 603 38.83 44.46 5.63
N ALA A 604 39.06 43.17 5.88
CA ALA A 604 38.14 42.11 5.56
C ALA A 604 36.78 42.29 6.23
N ALA A 605 36.75 42.53 7.55
CA ALA A 605 35.53 42.76 8.31
C ALA A 605 34.74 44.00 7.82
N SER A 606 35.45 45.11 7.59
CA SER A 606 34.81 46.34 7.08
C SER A 606 34.20 46.12 5.69
N TRP A 607 34.93 45.44 4.81
CA TRP A 607 34.41 45.16 3.47
C TRP A 607 33.21 44.20 3.48
N MET A 608 33.24 43.16 4.33
CA MET A 608 32.10 42.23 4.48
C MET A 608 30.86 42.96 4.95
N GLU A 609 31.00 43.94 5.85
CA GLU A 609 29.87 44.75 6.30
C GLU A 609 29.38 45.70 5.20
N GLU A 610 30.29 46.37 4.49
CA GLU A 610 29.94 47.27 3.35
C GLU A 610 29.18 46.52 2.25
N GLN A 611 29.53 45.25 2.02
CA GLN A 611 28.80 44.41 1.06
C GLN A 611 27.51 43.78 1.64
N GLY A 612 27.24 44.02 2.92
CA GLY A 612 26.05 43.43 3.57
C GLY A 612 26.15 41.92 3.72
N LEU A 613 27.36 41.34 3.66
CA LEU A 613 27.58 39.89 3.78
C LEU A 613 27.67 39.44 5.25
N MET A 614 28.14 40.32 6.13
CA MET A 614 28.19 40.10 7.57
C MET A 614 27.96 41.42 8.31
N ASP A 615 26.97 41.44 9.21
CA ASP A 615 26.67 42.63 10.01
C ASP A 615 27.51 42.68 11.28
N ASP A 616 27.70 43.90 11.86
CA ASP A 616 28.16 44.07 13.23
C ASP A 616 27.25 43.34 14.19
N VAL A 617 27.78 42.64 15.19
CA VAL A 617 26.98 42.01 16.23
C VAL A 617 26.37 43.02 17.20
N LYS A 618 27.21 44.09 17.50
CA LYS A 618 26.79 45.31 18.16
C LYS A 618 27.54 46.46 17.51
N GLU A 619 27.12 47.67 17.73
CA GLU A 619 27.76 48.83 17.20
C GLU A 619 29.31 48.82 17.50
N ASN A 620 30.09 48.71 16.44
CA ASN A 620 31.56 48.58 16.46
C ASN A 620 32.14 47.31 17.12
N GLU A 621 31.38 46.22 17.21
CA GLU A 621 31.83 44.92 17.73
C GLU A 621 31.66 43.83 16.68
N PHE A 622 32.76 43.26 16.15
CA PHE A 622 32.73 42.26 15.08
C PHE A 622 32.63 40.83 15.57
N ARG A 623 33.16 40.55 16.75
CA ARG A 623 33.31 39.21 17.36
C ARG A 623 34.08 38.22 16.49
N PRO A 624 35.35 38.46 16.21
CA PRO A 624 36.17 37.73 15.25
C PRO A 624 36.31 36.23 15.56
N TYR A 625 36.34 35.88 16.84
CA TYR A 625 36.47 34.48 17.28
C TYR A 625 35.12 33.76 17.51
N ARG A 626 34.02 34.42 17.17
CA ARG A 626 32.70 33.75 17.24
C ARG A 626 32.63 32.68 16.19
N TYR A 627 32.19 31.48 16.60
CA TYR A 627 32.02 30.32 15.74
C TYR A 627 31.08 30.61 14.55
N VAL A 628 31.41 30.05 13.38
CA VAL A 628 30.64 30.13 12.16
C VAL A 628 30.33 28.72 11.71
N THR A 629 29.03 28.42 11.54
CA THR A 629 28.57 27.09 11.09
C THR A 629 28.90 26.85 9.62
N LYS A 630 28.98 25.58 9.22
CA LYS A 630 29.12 25.18 7.79
C LYS A 630 28.06 25.81 6.92
N LEU A 631 26.82 25.87 7.42
CA LEU A 631 25.69 26.47 6.71
C LEU A 631 25.86 27.99 6.53
N GLN A 632 26.25 28.72 7.58
CA GLN A 632 26.53 30.13 7.45
C GLN A 632 27.60 30.39 6.41
N THR A 633 28.69 29.61 6.40
CA THR A 633 29.72 29.71 5.37
C THR A 633 29.17 29.52 3.98
N CYS A 634 28.33 28.51 3.76
CA CYS A 634 27.68 28.24 2.46
C CYS A 634 26.73 29.38 2.05
N LEU A 635 25.93 29.90 2.96
CA LEU A 635 24.99 30.99 2.69
C LEU A 635 25.69 32.30 2.34
N VAL A 636 26.75 32.67 3.12
CA VAL A 636 27.54 33.87 2.83
C VAL A 636 28.31 33.74 1.52
N TRP A 637 28.83 32.54 1.22
CA TRP A 637 29.48 32.25 -0.05
C TRP A 637 28.49 32.36 -1.24
N ASP A 638 27.29 31.84 -1.11
CA ASP A 638 26.26 31.89 -2.15
C ASP A 638 25.84 33.33 -2.41
N LYS A 639 25.56 34.08 -1.35
CA LYS A 639 25.25 35.49 -1.45
C LYS A 639 26.37 36.30 -2.12
N ALA A 640 27.63 36.03 -1.78
CA ALA A 640 28.76 36.70 -2.43
C ALA A 640 28.87 36.36 -3.93
N LYS A 641 28.48 35.14 -4.33
CA LYS A 641 28.36 34.76 -5.76
C LYS A 641 27.20 35.42 -6.47
N GLU A 642 26.01 35.44 -5.84
CA GLU A 642 24.82 36.10 -6.42
C GLU A 642 25.10 37.59 -6.67
N GLU A 643 25.79 38.24 -5.78
CA GLU A 643 26.20 39.64 -5.92
C GLU A 643 27.43 39.83 -6.83
N SER A 644 27.95 38.76 -7.43
CA SER A 644 29.12 38.74 -8.34
C SER A 644 30.41 39.28 -7.68
N LEU A 645 30.50 39.15 -6.39
CA LEU A 645 31.70 39.60 -5.60
C LEU A 645 32.84 38.58 -5.65
N ILE A 646 32.51 37.31 -5.78
CA ILE A 646 33.44 36.20 -5.96
C ILE A 646 33.06 35.34 -7.18
N SER A 647 34.03 34.64 -7.78
CA SER A 647 33.84 33.82 -8.98
C SER A 647 33.39 32.39 -8.64
#